data_0cb92c498bf98bc0d252ac4fca1131c3
#
_entry.id   0cb92c498bf98bc0d252ac4fca1131c3
#
_cell.length_a   1.000
_cell.length_b   1.000
_cell.length_c   1.000
_cell.angle_alpha   90.00
_cell.angle_beta   90.00
_cell.angle_gamma   90.00
#
_symmetry.space_group_name_H-M   'P 1'
#
loop_
_entity.id
_entity.type
_entity.pdbx_description
1 polymer ?
#
loop_
_entity_poly.entity_id
_entity_poly.type
_entity_poly.pdbx_seq_one_letter_code
_entity_poly.pdbx_strand_id
1 'polypeptide(L)'
;MNFAAPTALWWAALAVPVVIFYILKIRMRRVPVSTIMFWQQVFEEKQPRSLWQTLRHWLSLLLQLLFLLLLVGALTDPFFASEERNRRRLVVVVDNSASMRAGDVEPSRFGQATEAARGLIGSLRLGDEMAIVSAGTQPKVACGLTGHQKTLRDALAKVEATDGPTKVSEAVTLAERLLAGHENAKVVILSDGCFEGASELAKREDVVWQPIGTNAGNVAITQFQVRRSLLDPVGLQVLIEVRNLSDEAIETRLELTLDDDIVDVLPVSLEPDETWTRVLDQTTPDGGRLTAVIDHADALETDNSAVAILPERRRIPVVLVCEGNLFLERVFAANQLVDLRVVNRPPSSVDDGTILVFHRQTPETVPAGNVLFIDPTEGNDLWEAGEVLEQPIVASQNSEHALMAHVRLDNVIMPQARKLQPTTEAMTLATSATEDPLYFAVSRSTGNVLVLTVDLEQGDLPLRTAFPIMMTNALNWFTGDKGELREAVAAGEIARIDVSRLVRAADASETVSEESRVGVEEERPNGIEQTVETRREFVVTDPDGNQTLVATGGEEALIGPLNRCGVWTVRAEEATGLDESASSPGTEAATPGVQVACNLSNPGESDLRGPDIEAVGMSQLRAGLGGKPIWFYLVLVAWALVATEWYLYQRRWIT
;
A
#
# COMPACT_ATOMS: atom_id res chain seq x y z
N MET A 1 3.67 27.27 45.64
CA MET A 1 2.43 26.56 45.41
C MET A 1 1.49 27.48 44.66
N ASN A 2 1.14 27.15 43.44
CA ASN A 2 0.24 27.95 42.60
C ASN A 2 -1.10 27.22 42.49
N PHE A 3 -2.16 27.91 42.12
CA PHE A 3 -3.50 27.34 41.98
C PHE A 3 -3.99 27.54 40.55
N ALA A 4 -4.43 26.47 39.91
CA ALA A 4 -4.95 26.54 38.53
C ALA A 4 -6.33 27.20 38.47
N ALA A 5 -7.15 27.04 39.52
CA ALA A 5 -8.48 27.63 39.62
C ALA A 5 -8.65 28.42 40.92
N PRO A 6 -8.02 29.61 41.08
CA PRO A 6 -8.10 30.40 42.33
C PRO A 6 -9.53 30.86 42.68
N THR A 7 -10.41 30.93 41.69
CA THR A 7 -11.84 31.28 41.91
C THR A 7 -12.58 30.21 42.73
N ALA A 8 -12.09 28.96 42.75
CA ALA A 8 -12.68 27.90 43.56
C ALA A 8 -12.55 28.17 45.09
N LEU A 9 -11.66 29.07 45.53
CA LEU A 9 -11.56 29.50 46.94
C LEU A 9 -12.86 30.13 47.45
N TRP A 10 -13.70 30.69 46.57
CA TRP A 10 -15.00 31.23 46.99
C TRP A 10 -15.92 30.16 47.60
N TRP A 11 -15.74 28.88 47.25
CA TRP A 11 -16.50 27.80 47.87
C TRP A 11 -16.16 27.59 49.36
N ALA A 12 -15.04 28.14 49.84
CA ALA A 12 -14.74 28.15 51.26
C ALA A 12 -15.80 28.92 52.08
N ALA A 13 -16.55 29.86 51.46
CA ALA A 13 -17.65 30.55 52.08
C ALA A 13 -18.77 29.61 52.60
N LEU A 14 -18.85 28.36 52.08
CA LEU A 14 -19.74 27.31 52.58
C LEU A 14 -19.41 26.91 54.04
N ALA A 15 -18.23 27.22 54.55
CA ALA A 15 -17.89 27.01 55.95
C ALA A 15 -18.79 27.86 56.89
N VAL A 16 -19.21 29.06 56.45
CA VAL A 16 -20.03 29.97 57.24
C VAL A 16 -21.39 29.35 57.63
N PRO A 17 -22.22 28.88 56.70
CA PRO A 17 -23.48 28.24 57.09
C PRO A 17 -23.27 26.97 57.93
N VAL A 18 -22.21 26.16 57.65
CA VAL A 18 -21.90 24.98 58.47
C VAL A 18 -21.65 25.38 59.94
N VAL A 19 -20.82 26.41 60.17
CA VAL A 19 -20.56 26.94 61.52
C VAL A 19 -21.81 27.51 62.13
N ILE A 20 -22.61 28.28 61.39
CA ILE A 20 -23.88 28.88 61.89
C ILE A 20 -24.85 27.76 62.31
N PHE A 21 -25.03 26.69 61.52
CA PHE A 21 -25.89 25.57 61.88
C PHE A 21 -25.42 24.86 63.17
N TYR A 22 -24.10 24.76 63.35
CA TYR A 22 -23.54 24.20 64.62
C TYR A 22 -23.70 25.08 65.84
N ILE A 23 -23.66 26.41 65.67
CA ILE A 23 -23.85 27.35 66.75
C ILE A 23 -25.34 27.52 67.06
N LEU A 24 -26.22 27.48 66.08
CA LEU A 24 -27.67 27.55 66.25
C LEU A 24 -28.20 26.24 66.88
N LYS A 25 -27.88 26.06 68.14
CA LYS A 25 -28.36 24.95 68.95
C LYS A 25 -29.87 25.04 69.08
N ILE A 26 -30.63 24.05 68.57
CA ILE A 26 -32.07 23.99 68.76
C ILE A 26 -32.40 24.06 70.25
N ARG A 27 -32.98 25.18 70.72
CA ARG A 27 -33.48 25.28 72.04
C ARG A 27 -34.67 24.37 72.21
N MET A 28 -34.49 23.26 72.93
CA MET A 28 -35.62 22.38 73.27
C MET A 28 -36.64 23.18 74.08
N ARG A 29 -37.86 23.20 73.63
CA ARG A 29 -38.98 23.86 74.29
C ARG A 29 -39.27 23.10 75.61
N ARG A 30 -39.07 23.72 76.73
CA ARG A 30 -39.44 23.20 78.05
C ARG A 30 -40.98 23.16 78.12
N VAL A 31 -41.55 21.94 78.13
CA VAL A 31 -42.98 21.72 78.38
C VAL A 31 -43.14 21.45 79.89
N PRO A 32 -43.89 22.25 80.60
CA PRO A 32 -44.13 21.96 82.00
C PRO A 32 -45.03 20.71 82.13
N VAL A 33 -44.56 19.69 82.85
CA VAL A 33 -45.30 18.44 83.10
C VAL A 33 -45.67 18.43 84.58
N SER A 34 -46.94 18.19 84.88
CA SER A 34 -47.54 18.37 86.21
C SER A 34 -47.24 17.31 87.26
N THR A 35 -46.47 16.25 86.95
CA THR A 35 -46.04 15.22 87.93
C THR A 35 -44.62 14.78 87.67
N ILE A 36 -43.71 15.12 88.55
CA ILE A 36 -42.27 14.85 88.49
C ILE A 36 -41.91 13.50 89.14
N MET A 37 -42.81 12.92 89.94
CA MET A 37 -42.46 11.79 90.82
C MET A 37 -42.02 10.51 90.11
N PHE A 38 -42.54 10.18 88.90
CA PHE A 38 -42.09 9.02 88.09
C PHE A 38 -40.84 9.31 87.29
N TRP A 39 -40.57 10.54 86.94
CA TRP A 39 -39.42 10.92 86.10
C TRP A 39 -38.15 11.10 86.97
N GLN A 40 -38.25 11.36 88.27
CA GLN A 40 -37.07 11.42 89.14
C GLN A 40 -36.38 10.08 89.33
N GLN A 41 -37.12 8.94 89.32
CA GLN A 41 -36.52 7.60 89.41
C GLN A 41 -35.81 7.14 88.10
N VAL A 42 -36.19 7.71 86.98
CA VAL A 42 -35.58 7.35 85.65
C VAL A 42 -34.36 8.25 85.40
N PHE A 43 -34.22 9.40 86.04
CA PHE A 43 -33.13 10.34 85.81
C PHE A 43 -31.96 10.25 86.81
N GLU A 44 -31.94 9.27 87.71
CA GLU A 44 -30.77 9.05 88.57
C GLU A 44 -29.60 8.30 87.85
N GLU A 45 -29.75 7.95 86.56
CA GLU A 45 -28.64 7.44 85.77
C GLU A 45 -27.74 8.57 85.24
N LYS A 46 -26.62 8.75 85.97
CA LYS A 46 -25.34 9.33 85.52
C LYS A 46 -25.45 10.49 84.53
N GLN A 47 -25.36 11.67 85.02
CA GLN A 47 -24.98 12.82 84.16
C GLN A 47 -23.61 12.52 83.50
N PRO A 48 -23.52 12.29 82.18
CA PRO A 48 -22.24 12.22 81.54
C PRO A 48 -21.58 13.59 81.60
N ARG A 49 -20.31 13.59 82.01
CA ARG A 49 -19.50 14.84 82.20
C ARG A 49 -19.68 15.75 80.98
N SER A 50 -20.17 16.97 81.28
CA SER A 50 -20.54 17.97 80.26
C SER A 50 -19.40 18.36 79.28
N LEU A 51 -18.15 18.17 79.70
CA LEU A 51 -16.95 18.36 78.89
C LEU A 51 -16.87 17.38 77.73
N TRP A 52 -17.25 16.08 77.87
CA TRP A 52 -17.24 15.06 76.82
C TRP A 52 -18.28 15.30 75.71
N GLN A 53 -19.44 15.81 76.07
CA GLN A 53 -20.49 16.18 75.10
C GLN A 53 -20.09 17.39 74.27
N THR A 54 -19.48 18.39 74.90
CA THR A 54 -18.97 19.59 74.20
C THR A 54 -17.83 19.20 73.22
N LEU A 55 -16.89 18.38 73.71
CA LEU A 55 -15.79 17.86 72.83
C LEU A 55 -16.28 17.06 71.62
N ARG A 56 -17.31 16.27 71.73
CA ARG A 56 -17.92 15.51 70.66
C ARG A 56 -18.44 16.40 69.54
N HIS A 57 -19.16 17.46 69.88
CA HIS A 57 -19.68 18.40 68.88
C HIS A 57 -18.56 19.19 68.20
N TRP A 58 -17.55 19.62 68.94
CA TRP A 58 -16.41 20.31 68.35
C TRP A 58 -15.59 19.42 67.43
N LEU A 59 -15.43 18.14 67.75
CA LEU A 59 -14.72 17.17 66.92
C LEU A 59 -15.43 16.93 65.57
N SER A 60 -16.77 16.77 65.58
CA SER A 60 -17.54 16.61 64.34
C SER A 60 -17.48 17.88 63.47
N LEU A 61 -17.63 19.06 64.07
CA LEU A 61 -17.47 20.33 63.33
C LEU A 61 -16.09 20.46 62.73
N LEU A 62 -15.04 20.11 63.46
CA LEU A 62 -13.66 20.16 62.96
C LEU A 62 -13.45 19.20 61.78
N LEU A 63 -13.97 17.97 61.86
CA LEU A 63 -13.90 16.99 60.78
C LEU A 63 -14.63 17.50 59.52
N GLN A 64 -15.81 18.09 59.67
CA GLN A 64 -16.58 18.64 58.56
C GLN A 64 -15.90 19.86 57.92
N LEU A 65 -15.34 20.77 58.72
CA LEU A 65 -14.56 21.88 58.20
C LEU A 65 -13.27 21.44 57.52
N LEU A 66 -12.60 20.43 58.08
CA LEU A 66 -11.41 19.84 57.45
C LEU A 66 -11.74 19.16 56.14
N PHE A 67 -12.86 18.42 56.09
CA PHE A 67 -13.38 17.84 54.84
C PHE A 67 -13.65 18.91 53.78
N LEU A 68 -14.36 19.99 54.17
CA LEU A 68 -14.64 21.11 53.28
C LEU A 68 -13.35 21.79 52.79
N LEU A 69 -12.38 21.97 53.65
CA LEU A 69 -11.08 22.57 53.32
C LEU A 69 -10.31 21.69 52.35
N LEU A 70 -10.29 20.35 52.54
CA LEU A 70 -9.66 19.40 51.63
C LEU A 70 -10.36 19.38 50.26
N LEU A 71 -11.69 19.45 50.24
CA LEU A 71 -12.47 19.47 49.02
C LEU A 71 -12.27 20.79 48.24
N VAL A 72 -12.30 21.93 48.92
CA VAL A 72 -11.98 23.24 48.32
C VAL A 72 -10.54 23.27 47.86
N GLY A 73 -9.60 22.73 48.65
CA GLY A 73 -8.21 22.60 48.28
C GLY A 73 -8.01 21.71 47.02
N ALA A 74 -8.81 20.65 46.88
CA ALA A 74 -8.80 19.84 45.67
C ALA A 74 -9.36 20.59 44.45
N LEU A 75 -10.45 21.35 44.63
CA LEU A 75 -11.08 22.17 43.59
C LEU A 75 -10.19 23.32 43.07
N THR A 76 -9.27 23.81 43.90
CA THR A 76 -8.31 24.86 43.50
C THR A 76 -7.20 24.32 42.61
N ASP A 77 -7.10 22.98 42.44
CA ASP A 77 -6.07 22.27 41.67
C ASP A 77 -4.65 22.83 41.97
N PRO A 78 -4.12 22.59 43.20
CA PRO A 78 -2.83 23.10 43.58
C PRO A 78 -1.69 22.40 42.84
N PHE A 79 -0.75 23.17 42.30
CA PHE A 79 0.45 22.67 41.66
C PHE A 79 1.72 23.40 42.14
N PHE A 80 2.86 22.73 42.03
CA PHE A 80 4.14 23.36 42.31
C PHE A 80 4.72 23.98 41.02
N ALA A 81 5.31 25.18 41.12
CA ALA A 81 5.96 25.85 39.99
C ALA A 81 7.12 25.03 39.37
N SER A 82 7.65 24.06 40.11
CA SER A 82 8.63 23.10 39.60
C SER A 82 8.04 22.10 38.59
N GLU A 83 6.73 21.85 38.59
CA GLU A 83 6.06 20.95 37.64
C GLU A 83 5.93 21.59 36.25
N GLU A 84 5.81 22.95 36.18
CA GLU A 84 5.85 23.64 34.87
C GLU A 84 7.22 23.52 34.17
N ARG A 85 8.31 23.47 34.95
CA ARG A 85 9.67 23.25 34.42
C ARG A 85 9.93 21.82 33.99
N ASN A 86 9.10 20.86 34.38
CA ASN A 86 9.29 19.43 34.15
C ASN A 86 8.24 18.83 33.21
N ARG A 87 7.62 19.65 32.34
CA ARG A 87 6.74 19.14 31.28
C ARG A 87 7.53 18.24 30.35
N ARG A 88 7.09 17.01 30.22
CA ARG A 88 7.71 16.04 29.32
C ARG A 88 7.10 16.17 27.94
N ARG A 89 7.95 16.15 26.93
CA ARG A 89 7.52 16.04 25.54
C ARG A 89 8.03 14.74 24.99
N LEU A 90 7.10 13.91 24.55
CA LEU A 90 7.38 12.58 24.07
C LEU A 90 6.94 12.47 22.60
N VAL A 91 7.79 11.92 21.75
CA VAL A 91 7.34 11.43 20.45
C VAL A 91 7.44 9.92 20.47
N VAL A 92 6.31 9.25 20.31
CA VAL A 92 6.25 7.79 20.25
C VAL A 92 6.33 7.40 18.78
N VAL A 93 7.41 6.74 18.42
CA VAL A 93 7.62 6.12 17.11
C VAL A 93 7.12 4.70 17.21
N VAL A 94 6.06 4.40 16.47
CA VAL A 94 5.45 3.08 16.40
C VAL A 94 5.87 2.44 15.07
N ASP A 95 6.64 1.40 15.16
CA ASP A 95 6.98 0.59 14.00
C ASP A 95 5.75 -0.18 13.53
N ASN A 96 5.48 -0.09 12.24
CA ASN A 96 4.35 -0.76 11.59
C ASN A 96 4.76 -1.46 10.30
N SER A 97 6.04 -1.89 10.21
CA SER A 97 6.62 -2.67 9.13
C SER A 97 6.10 -4.10 9.06
N ALA A 98 6.58 -4.86 8.08
CA ALA A 98 6.19 -6.24 7.85
C ALA A 98 6.55 -7.16 9.03
N SER A 99 7.76 -7.05 9.58
CA SER A 99 8.21 -7.84 10.73
C SER A 99 7.32 -7.67 11.97
N MET A 100 6.68 -6.51 12.11
CA MET A 100 5.76 -6.22 13.21
C MET A 100 4.42 -6.97 13.10
N ARG A 101 4.13 -7.64 11.97
CA ARG A 101 2.99 -8.55 11.84
C ARG A 101 3.23 -9.92 12.45
N ALA A 102 4.48 -10.24 12.78
CA ALA A 102 4.84 -11.54 13.35
C ALA A 102 4.00 -11.87 14.59
N GLY A 103 3.61 -13.17 14.67
CA GLY A 103 2.75 -13.73 15.71
C GLY A 103 3.51 -14.44 16.83
N ASP A 104 4.82 -14.18 16.99
CA ASP A 104 5.64 -14.72 18.09
C ASP A 104 5.20 -14.22 19.47
N VAL A 105 4.42 -13.16 19.53
CA VAL A 105 3.78 -12.60 20.73
C VAL A 105 2.30 -12.32 20.48
N GLU A 106 1.44 -12.51 21.48
CA GLU A 106 0.01 -12.23 21.35
C GLU A 106 -0.32 -10.74 21.53
N PRO A 107 -1.23 -10.17 20.72
CA PRO A 107 -1.86 -10.77 19.53
C PRO A 107 -0.95 -10.76 18.29
N SER A 108 0.05 -9.89 18.23
CA SER A 108 1.15 -9.74 17.28
C SER A 108 2.14 -8.73 17.83
N ARG A 109 3.35 -8.61 17.23
CA ARG A 109 4.31 -7.55 17.59
C ARG A 109 3.67 -6.16 17.49
N PHE A 110 2.98 -5.85 16.40
CA PHE A 110 2.27 -4.58 16.24
C PHE A 110 1.17 -4.38 17.29
N GLY A 111 0.45 -5.44 17.64
CA GLY A 111 -0.53 -5.43 18.74
C GLY A 111 0.10 -5.05 20.07
N GLN A 112 1.24 -5.67 20.40
CA GLN A 112 2.02 -5.37 21.61
C GLN A 112 2.54 -3.91 21.60
N ALA A 113 3.05 -3.42 20.46
CA ALA A 113 3.50 -2.03 20.31
C ALA A 113 2.36 -1.02 20.53
N THR A 114 1.19 -1.28 19.94
CA THR A 114 0.01 -0.41 20.14
C THR A 114 -0.50 -0.43 21.57
N GLU A 115 -0.43 -1.56 22.27
CA GLU A 115 -0.79 -1.65 23.68
C GLU A 115 0.21 -0.88 24.55
N ALA A 116 1.51 -0.98 24.29
CA ALA A 116 2.54 -0.20 24.94
C ALA A 116 2.32 1.31 24.72
N ALA A 117 2.00 1.72 23.49
CA ALA A 117 1.67 3.13 23.18
C ALA A 117 0.44 3.61 23.94
N ARG A 118 -0.64 2.79 24.04
CA ARG A 118 -1.83 3.11 24.85
C ARG A 118 -1.47 3.28 26.32
N GLY A 119 -0.57 2.45 26.83
CA GLY A 119 -0.05 2.56 28.20
C GLY A 119 0.67 3.89 28.44
N LEU A 120 1.51 4.31 27.48
CA LEU A 120 2.21 5.60 27.51
C LEU A 120 1.22 6.78 27.47
N ILE A 121 0.22 6.75 26.58
CA ILE A 121 -0.84 7.76 26.52
C ILE A 121 -1.57 7.87 27.85
N GLY A 122 -1.87 6.73 28.50
CA GLY A 122 -2.52 6.71 29.81
C GLY A 122 -1.65 7.28 30.94
N SER A 123 -0.32 7.30 30.78
CA SER A 123 0.64 7.81 31.76
C SER A 123 0.89 9.31 31.67
N LEU A 124 0.33 10.02 30.68
CA LEU A 124 0.49 11.45 30.50
C LEU A 124 -0.06 12.22 31.71
N ARG A 125 0.76 13.12 32.25
CA ARG A 125 0.40 14.03 33.32
C ARG A 125 -0.19 15.32 32.76
N LEU A 126 -0.79 16.12 33.63
CA LEU A 126 -1.25 17.44 33.25
C LEU A 126 -0.05 18.30 32.79
N GLY A 127 -0.11 18.78 31.55
CA GLY A 127 0.95 19.58 30.93
C GLY A 127 1.99 18.79 30.12
N ASP A 128 2.00 17.44 30.17
CA ASP A 128 2.79 16.62 29.25
C ASP A 128 2.17 16.67 27.85
N GLU A 129 3.01 16.62 26.84
CA GLU A 129 2.60 16.56 25.42
C GLU A 129 3.21 15.33 24.75
N MET A 130 2.44 14.70 23.88
CA MET A 130 2.87 13.53 23.12
C MET A 130 2.49 13.68 21.66
N ALA A 131 3.37 13.22 20.77
CA ALA A 131 3.07 13.01 19.35
C ALA A 131 3.24 11.52 19.02
N ILE A 132 2.58 11.08 17.95
CA ILE A 132 2.68 9.71 17.44
C ILE A 132 3.16 9.77 16.00
N VAL A 133 4.21 9.01 15.70
CA VAL A 133 4.80 8.84 14.36
C VAL A 133 4.77 7.36 14.02
N SER A 134 4.24 6.99 12.87
CA SER A 134 4.38 5.64 12.32
C SER A 134 5.68 5.51 11.53
N ALA A 135 6.31 4.35 11.57
CA ALA A 135 7.65 4.11 11.01
C ALA A 135 7.70 2.94 10.00
N GLY A 136 6.63 2.71 9.25
CA GLY A 136 6.61 1.77 8.13
C GLY A 136 7.22 2.38 6.86
N THR A 137 6.76 1.92 5.71
CA THR A 137 7.25 2.30 4.37
C THR A 137 7.50 3.81 4.20
N GLN A 138 6.62 4.63 4.73
CA GLN A 138 6.75 6.09 4.77
C GLN A 138 6.50 6.59 6.19
N PRO A 139 7.48 7.21 6.84
CA PRO A 139 7.29 7.82 8.15
C PRO A 139 6.23 8.91 8.09
N LYS A 140 5.21 8.80 8.97
CA LYS A 140 4.07 9.72 8.97
C LYS A 140 3.74 10.17 10.39
N VAL A 141 3.48 11.47 10.56
CA VAL A 141 2.94 12.00 11.80
C VAL A 141 1.47 11.64 11.89
N ALA A 142 1.14 10.62 12.69
CA ALA A 142 -0.25 10.23 12.94
C ALA A 142 -0.97 11.25 13.83
N CYS A 143 -0.24 11.83 14.81
CA CYS A 143 -0.74 12.91 15.67
C CYS A 143 0.41 13.83 16.07
N GLY A 144 0.24 15.15 15.91
CA GLY A 144 1.18 16.16 16.41
C GLY A 144 1.18 16.26 17.93
N LEU A 145 2.10 17.06 18.49
CA LEU A 145 2.23 17.25 19.93
C LEU A 145 0.91 17.76 20.57
N THR A 146 0.36 16.96 21.46
CA THR A 146 -0.87 17.26 22.20
C THR A 146 -0.90 16.56 23.56
N GLY A 147 -1.52 17.16 24.57
CA GLY A 147 -1.82 16.52 25.85
C GLY A 147 -3.16 15.77 25.87
N HIS A 148 -3.91 15.80 24.77
CA HIS A 148 -5.27 15.27 24.73
C HIS A 148 -5.27 13.77 24.48
N GLN A 149 -5.41 12.96 25.54
CA GLN A 149 -5.32 11.50 25.46
C GLN A 149 -6.30 10.86 24.47
N LYS A 150 -7.51 11.43 24.30
CA LYS A 150 -8.50 10.90 23.35
C LYS A 150 -8.02 11.05 21.91
N THR A 151 -7.54 12.24 21.53
CA THR A 151 -7.00 12.51 20.19
C THR A 151 -5.84 11.56 19.84
N LEU A 152 -4.94 11.32 20.83
CA LEU A 152 -3.83 10.38 20.66
C LEU A 152 -4.32 8.94 20.45
N ARG A 153 -5.32 8.49 21.22
CA ARG A 153 -5.89 7.14 21.06
C ARG A 153 -6.61 6.97 19.72
N ASP A 154 -7.37 7.98 19.30
CA ASP A 154 -8.09 7.98 18.03
C ASP A 154 -7.11 7.99 16.84
N ALA A 155 -5.97 8.67 16.97
CA ALA A 155 -4.91 8.67 15.97
C ALA A 155 -4.14 7.33 15.94
N LEU A 156 -3.81 6.76 17.10
CA LEU A 156 -3.15 5.46 17.21
C LEU A 156 -4.01 4.33 16.59
N ALA A 157 -5.32 4.40 16.75
CA ALA A 157 -6.25 3.42 16.19
C ALA A 157 -6.32 3.42 14.66
N LYS A 158 -5.81 4.47 14.00
CA LYS A 158 -5.72 4.59 12.54
C LYS A 158 -4.38 4.13 11.97
N VAL A 159 -3.41 3.83 12.84
CA VAL A 159 -2.13 3.26 12.40
C VAL A 159 -2.33 1.76 12.24
N GLU A 160 -2.08 1.26 11.04
CA GLU A 160 -2.20 -0.15 10.70
C GLU A 160 -0.83 -0.74 10.39
N ALA A 161 -0.64 -2.02 10.66
CA ALA A 161 0.53 -2.75 10.23
C ALA A 161 0.53 -2.87 8.70
N THR A 162 1.70 -2.72 8.08
CA THR A 162 1.91 -2.83 6.64
C THR A 162 2.82 -4.03 6.34
N ASP A 163 2.91 -4.41 5.07
CA ASP A 163 3.87 -5.43 4.61
C ASP A 163 5.14 -4.78 4.03
N GLY A 164 5.27 -3.46 4.18
CA GLY A 164 6.43 -2.71 3.69
C GLY A 164 7.61 -2.70 4.67
N PRO A 165 8.77 -2.20 4.23
CA PRO A 165 9.97 -2.13 5.05
C PRO A 165 9.85 -1.09 6.17
N THR A 166 10.62 -1.31 7.24
CA THR A 166 10.74 -0.35 8.34
C THR A 166 11.58 0.88 7.97
N LYS A 167 11.17 2.04 8.47
CA LYS A 167 11.85 3.33 8.30
C LYS A 167 12.01 4.05 9.65
N VAL A 168 12.32 3.30 10.70
CA VAL A 168 12.46 3.84 12.07
C VAL A 168 13.51 4.95 12.13
N SER A 169 14.64 4.84 11.45
CA SER A 169 15.69 5.88 11.45
C SER A 169 15.18 7.22 10.88
N GLU A 170 14.40 7.16 9.80
CA GLU A 170 13.77 8.36 9.21
C GLU A 170 12.66 8.90 10.12
N ALA A 171 11.89 8.03 10.76
CA ALA A 171 10.84 8.40 11.71
C ALA A 171 11.42 9.07 12.96
N VAL A 172 12.59 8.62 13.45
CA VAL A 172 13.32 9.27 14.54
C VAL A 172 13.78 10.68 14.13
N THR A 173 14.30 10.84 12.92
CA THR A 173 14.64 12.16 12.37
C THR A 173 13.43 13.09 12.31
N LEU A 174 12.27 12.57 11.93
CA LEU A 174 11.01 13.31 11.93
C LEU A 174 10.57 13.67 13.36
N ALA A 175 10.72 12.73 14.31
CA ALA A 175 10.44 12.94 15.73
C ALA A 175 11.32 14.04 16.33
N GLU A 176 12.61 14.06 16.01
CA GLU A 176 13.54 15.11 16.44
C GLU A 176 13.13 16.50 15.95
N ARG A 177 12.68 16.58 14.69
CA ARG A 177 12.15 17.85 14.14
C ARG A 177 10.92 18.35 14.90
N LEU A 178 10.03 17.44 15.33
CA LEU A 178 8.86 17.77 16.13
C LEU A 178 9.24 18.23 17.55
N LEU A 179 10.37 17.74 18.07
CA LEU A 179 10.89 18.08 19.40
C LEU A 179 11.88 19.25 19.40
N ALA A 180 12.24 19.78 18.23
CA ALA A 180 13.22 20.85 18.12
C ALA A 180 12.84 22.08 18.96
N GLY A 181 13.80 22.57 19.77
CA GLY A 181 13.60 23.73 20.66
C GLY A 181 12.86 23.43 21.96
N HIS A 182 12.60 22.17 22.27
CA HIS A 182 11.92 21.78 23.50
C HIS A 182 12.89 21.13 24.51
N GLU A 183 12.86 21.61 25.75
CA GLU A 183 13.58 21.00 26.87
C GLU A 183 12.83 19.75 27.37
N ASN A 184 13.53 18.77 27.95
CA ASN A 184 12.98 17.51 28.45
C ASN A 184 12.19 16.68 27.40
N ALA A 185 12.67 16.72 26.15
CA ALA A 185 12.13 15.99 25.04
C ALA A 185 12.77 14.59 24.96
N LYS A 186 11.97 13.55 24.68
CA LYS A 186 12.45 12.18 24.44
C LYS A 186 11.70 11.54 23.30
N VAL A 187 12.42 10.74 22.52
CA VAL A 187 11.85 9.85 21.50
C VAL A 187 11.69 8.47 22.11
N VAL A 188 10.48 7.90 22.04
CA VAL A 188 10.19 6.54 22.48
C VAL A 188 10.00 5.68 21.25
N ILE A 189 10.81 4.66 21.07
CA ILE A 189 10.75 3.73 19.94
C ILE A 189 10.10 2.43 20.41
N LEU A 190 9.06 2.03 19.70
CA LEU A 190 8.35 0.75 19.88
C LEU A 190 8.57 -0.06 18.59
N SER A 191 9.59 -0.90 18.57
CA SER A 191 10.03 -1.68 17.41
C SER A 191 10.70 -2.96 17.88
N ASP A 192 10.72 -3.97 17.02
CA ASP A 192 11.46 -5.21 17.24
C ASP A 192 12.97 -5.05 17.03
N GLY A 193 13.40 -3.99 16.34
CA GLY A 193 14.80 -3.71 16.06
C GLY A 193 15.37 -4.51 14.89
N CYS A 194 14.53 -5.19 14.10
CA CYS A 194 14.97 -5.98 12.94
C CYS A 194 15.37 -5.09 11.76
N PHE A 195 16.24 -4.11 11.98
CA PHE A 195 16.78 -3.23 10.96
C PHE A 195 18.21 -2.77 11.28
N GLU A 196 18.93 -2.37 10.24
CA GLU A 196 20.30 -1.89 10.39
C GLU A 196 20.36 -0.57 11.19
N GLY A 197 21.26 -0.52 12.17
CA GLY A 197 21.44 0.66 13.04
C GLY A 197 20.56 0.70 14.30
N ALA A 198 19.70 -0.29 14.55
CA ALA A 198 18.85 -0.35 15.75
C ALA A 198 19.66 -0.26 17.07
N SER A 199 20.77 -1.00 17.17
CA SER A 199 21.66 -0.98 18.33
C SER A 199 22.35 0.38 18.57
N GLU A 200 22.58 1.17 17.52
CA GLU A 200 23.15 2.51 17.63
C GLU A 200 22.13 3.52 18.13
N LEU A 201 20.89 3.43 17.61
CA LEU A 201 19.79 4.26 18.06
C LEU A 201 19.44 4.00 19.53
N ALA A 202 19.49 2.75 19.98
CA ALA A 202 19.18 2.37 21.35
C ALA A 202 20.19 2.90 22.39
N LYS A 203 21.43 3.23 21.97
CA LYS A 203 22.48 3.78 22.85
C LYS A 203 22.36 5.29 23.08
N ARG A 204 21.47 5.96 22.37
CA ARG A 204 21.31 7.42 22.47
C ARG A 204 20.60 7.80 23.78
N GLU A 205 21.04 8.86 24.44
CA GLU A 205 20.47 9.33 25.72
C GLU A 205 19.08 9.96 25.59
N ASP A 206 18.75 10.49 24.40
CA ASP A 206 17.46 11.11 24.10
C ASP A 206 16.41 10.10 23.61
N VAL A 207 16.82 8.86 23.36
CA VAL A 207 15.99 7.74 22.91
C VAL A 207 15.67 6.83 24.09
N VAL A 208 14.41 6.41 24.16
CA VAL A 208 13.93 5.36 25.06
C VAL A 208 13.44 4.21 24.20
N TRP A 209 14.07 3.06 24.29
CA TRP A 209 13.72 1.89 23.51
C TRP A 209 12.87 0.93 24.32
N GLN A 210 11.76 0.51 23.76
CA GLN A 210 10.99 -0.63 24.24
C GLN A 210 11.04 -1.72 23.17
N PRO A 211 11.79 -2.79 23.38
CA PRO A 211 11.81 -3.91 22.46
C PRO A 211 10.44 -4.58 22.41
N ILE A 212 10.04 -4.96 21.21
CA ILE A 212 8.78 -5.63 20.93
C ILE A 212 9.11 -6.98 20.30
N GLY A 213 8.35 -8.01 20.63
CA GLY A 213 8.55 -9.36 20.11
C GLY A 213 9.65 -10.14 20.83
N THR A 214 9.96 -11.30 20.27
CA THR A 214 11.00 -12.23 20.73
C THR A 214 11.89 -12.61 19.54
N ASN A 215 13.04 -13.24 19.80
CA ASN A 215 13.82 -13.83 18.73
C ASN A 215 13.11 -15.10 18.25
N ALA A 216 12.44 -15.02 17.11
CA ALA A 216 11.72 -16.12 16.48
C ALA A 216 12.43 -16.57 15.20
N GLY A 217 12.48 -17.88 14.96
CA GLY A 217 12.91 -18.43 13.68
C GLY A 217 11.85 -18.20 12.61
N ASN A 218 12.27 -18.02 11.37
CA ASN A 218 11.41 -17.78 10.22
C ASN A 218 11.95 -18.47 8.97
N VAL A 219 11.09 -18.84 8.03
CA VAL A 219 11.46 -19.34 6.70
C VAL A 219 10.73 -18.53 5.65
N ALA A 220 11.47 -17.88 4.79
CA ALA A 220 10.91 -16.88 3.90
C ALA A 220 11.18 -17.17 2.42
N ILE A 221 10.23 -16.84 1.54
CA ILE A 221 10.48 -16.68 0.10
C ILE A 221 11.08 -15.28 -0.09
N THR A 222 12.40 -15.21 -0.23
CA THR A 222 13.13 -13.93 -0.36
C THR A 222 13.17 -13.41 -1.79
N GLN A 223 13.04 -14.31 -2.79
CA GLN A 223 12.91 -13.95 -4.21
C GLN A 223 11.91 -14.85 -4.92
N PHE A 224 11.03 -14.23 -5.68
CA PHE A 224 10.12 -14.89 -6.59
C PHE A 224 9.99 -14.06 -7.87
N GLN A 225 10.76 -14.46 -8.89
CA GLN A 225 10.82 -13.72 -10.15
C GLN A 225 10.51 -14.65 -11.31
N VAL A 226 9.72 -14.16 -12.24
CA VAL A 226 9.42 -14.89 -13.48
C VAL A 226 10.01 -14.11 -14.65
N ARG A 227 10.73 -14.80 -15.51
CA ARG A 227 11.33 -14.26 -16.74
C ARG A 227 10.94 -15.09 -17.93
N ARG A 228 10.96 -14.50 -19.11
CA ARG A 228 10.80 -15.28 -20.35
C ARG A 228 12.04 -16.09 -20.60
N SER A 229 11.87 -17.35 -21.03
CA SER A 229 12.97 -18.15 -21.52
C SER A 229 13.55 -17.53 -22.79
N LEU A 230 14.88 -17.44 -22.86
CA LEU A 230 15.57 -17.00 -24.08
C LEU A 230 15.57 -18.08 -25.16
N LEU A 231 15.39 -19.35 -24.78
CA LEU A 231 15.50 -20.52 -25.68
C LEU A 231 14.14 -20.99 -26.17
N ASP A 232 13.10 -20.81 -25.40
CA ASP A 232 11.73 -21.19 -25.72
C ASP A 232 10.81 -19.97 -25.74
N PRO A 233 10.25 -19.58 -26.89
CA PRO A 233 9.35 -18.43 -27.02
C PRO A 233 8.08 -18.52 -26.14
N VAL A 234 7.68 -19.73 -25.76
CA VAL A 234 6.52 -20.00 -24.91
C VAL A 234 6.94 -20.23 -23.46
N GLY A 235 8.21 -20.61 -23.26
CA GLY A 235 8.76 -20.97 -21.96
C GLY A 235 8.95 -19.78 -21.04
N LEU A 236 8.77 -20.03 -19.74
CA LEU A 236 9.04 -19.13 -18.64
C LEU A 236 10.09 -19.75 -17.73
N GLN A 237 10.95 -18.92 -17.17
CA GLN A 237 11.88 -19.30 -16.12
C GLN A 237 11.41 -18.66 -14.81
N VAL A 238 11.19 -19.50 -13.81
CA VAL A 238 10.79 -19.07 -12.48
C VAL A 238 11.98 -19.20 -11.55
N LEU A 239 12.50 -18.09 -11.07
CA LEU A 239 13.54 -18.04 -10.04
C LEU A 239 12.86 -17.98 -8.69
N ILE A 240 13.18 -18.93 -7.82
CA ILE A 240 12.68 -18.99 -6.45
C ILE A 240 13.88 -19.07 -5.52
N GLU A 241 13.87 -18.22 -4.50
CA GLU A 241 14.82 -18.27 -3.42
C GLU A 241 14.06 -18.38 -2.08
N VAL A 242 14.40 -19.43 -1.32
CA VAL A 242 13.88 -19.67 0.03
C VAL A 242 15.04 -19.63 0.99
N ARG A 243 14.89 -18.89 2.10
CA ARG A 243 15.92 -18.75 3.12
C ARG A 243 15.41 -19.20 4.47
N ASN A 244 16.24 -19.99 5.16
CA ASN A 244 16.03 -20.34 6.55
C ASN A 244 16.66 -19.25 7.44
N LEU A 245 15.84 -18.50 8.15
CA LEU A 245 16.22 -17.45 9.08
C LEU A 245 15.99 -17.90 10.53
N SER A 246 16.30 -19.19 10.79
CA SER A 246 16.21 -19.80 12.11
C SER A 246 17.52 -20.47 12.49
N ASP A 247 17.63 -20.84 13.76
CA ASP A 247 18.80 -21.55 14.32
C ASP A 247 18.68 -23.08 14.20
N GLU A 248 17.61 -23.59 13.59
CA GLU A 248 17.32 -25.01 13.42
C GLU A 248 17.26 -25.39 11.94
N ALA A 249 17.65 -26.63 11.61
CA ALA A 249 17.48 -27.18 10.28
C ALA A 249 15.99 -27.45 10.00
N ILE A 250 15.51 -27.12 8.81
CA ILE A 250 14.10 -27.19 8.43
C ILE A 250 13.92 -28.06 7.18
N GLU A 251 12.97 -28.96 7.25
CA GLU A 251 12.47 -29.72 6.10
C GLU A 251 11.02 -29.32 5.82
N THR A 252 10.76 -28.83 4.63
CA THR A 252 9.45 -28.33 4.21
C THR A 252 9.20 -28.61 2.73
N ARG A 253 8.05 -28.17 2.23
CA ARG A 253 7.67 -28.26 0.82
C ARG A 253 7.32 -26.88 0.30
N LEU A 254 7.74 -26.61 -0.92
CA LEU A 254 7.31 -25.45 -1.68
C LEU A 254 6.31 -25.94 -2.73
N GLU A 255 5.11 -25.44 -2.67
CA GLU A 255 4.04 -25.70 -3.63
C GLU A 255 3.92 -24.55 -4.61
N LEU A 256 3.88 -24.87 -5.90
CA LEU A 256 3.63 -23.93 -6.98
C LEU A 256 2.25 -24.22 -7.57
N THR A 257 1.41 -23.19 -7.61
CA THR A 257 0.06 -23.25 -8.20
C THR A 257 -0.09 -22.19 -9.29
N LEU A 258 -0.82 -22.52 -10.34
CA LEU A 258 -1.26 -21.59 -11.38
C LEU A 258 -2.79 -21.56 -11.35
N ASP A 259 -3.37 -20.41 -11.00
CA ASP A 259 -4.83 -20.22 -10.85
C ASP A 259 -5.49 -21.34 -10.02
N ASP A 260 -4.85 -21.68 -8.88
CA ASP A 260 -5.26 -22.72 -7.93
C ASP A 260 -4.99 -24.19 -8.38
N ASP A 261 -4.52 -24.44 -9.60
CA ASP A 261 -4.07 -25.76 -10.04
C ASP A 261 -2.59 -25.98 -9.67
N ILE A 262 -2.28 -27.10 -9.03
CA ILE A 262 -0.91 -27.44 -8.63
C ILE A 262 -0.06 -27.73 -9.86
N VAL A 263 1.00 -26.94 -10.03
CA VAL A 263 1.97 -27.08 -11.13
C VAL A 263 3.15 -27.96 -10.71
N ASP A 264 3.67 -27.72 -9.49
CA ASP A 264 4.83 -28.46 -8.96
C ASP A 264 4.84 -28.45 -7.43
N VAL A 265 5.50 -29.46 -6.83
CA VAL A 265 5.74 -29.54 -5.39
C VAL A 265 7.18 -29.95 -5.16
N LEU A 266 7.96 -29.04 -4.60
CA LEU A 266 9.40 -29.19 -4.43
C LEU A 266 9.74 -29.44 -2.95
N PRO A 267 10.47 -30.51 -2.63
CA PRO A 267 11.01 -30.67 -1.28
C PRO A 267 12.14 -29.66 -1.05
N VAL A 268 12.10 -28.98 0.08
CA VAL A 268 13.09 -27.99 0.49
C VAL A 268 13.67 -28.43 1.83
N SER A 269 14.98 -28.59 1.89
CA SER A 269 15.74 -28.88 3.12
C SER A 269 16.79 -27.81 3.28
N LEU A 270 16.83 -27.17 4.44
CA LEU A 270 17.63 -25.98 4.72
C LEU A 270 18.31 -26.12 6.08
N GLU A 271 19.62 -26.03 6.11
CA GLU A 271 20.36 -25.83 7.34
C GLU A 271 20.14 -24.39 7.90
N PRO A 272 20.49 -24.10 9.16
CA PRO A 272 20.44 -22.75 9.69
C PRO A 272 21.15 -21.73 8.80
N ASP A 273 20.51 -20.59 8.54
CA ASP A 273 20.96 -19.49 7.67
C ASP A 273 21.22 -19.88 6.20
N GLU A 274 20.82 -21.07 5.77
CA GLU A 274 21.00 -21.53 4.39
C GLU A 274 19.96 -20.90 3.47
N THR A 275 20.42 -20.66 2.23
CA THR A 275 19.60 -20.17 1.12
C THR A 275 19.47 -21.25 0.06
N TRP A 276 18.24 -21.67 -0.24
CA TRP A 276 17.93 -22.58 -1.31
C TRP A 276 17.45 -21.80 -2.53
N THR A 277 18.12 -21.97 -3.66
CA THR A 277 17.79 -21.27 -4.91
C THR A 277 17.50 -22.28 -6.00
N ARG A 278 16.40 -22.09 -6.72
CA ARG A 278 16.03 -22.90 -7.89
C ARG A 278 15.56 -22.03 -9.04
N VAL A 279 15.92 -22.47 -10.24
CA VAL A 279 15.36 -21.98 -11.49
C VAL A 279 14.59 -23.11 -12.12
N LEU A 280 13.32 -22.90 -12.36
CA LEU A 280 12.40 -23.85 -12.96
C LEU A 280 12.03 -23.37 -14.35
N ASP A 281 12.14 -24.25 -15.33
CA ASP A 281 11.64 -24.01 -16.68
C ASP A 281 10.18 -24.48 -16.75
N GLN A 282 9.27 -23.55 -17.00
CA GLN A 282 7.86 -23.82 -17.16
C GLN A 282 7.42 -23.49 -18.58
N THR A 283 6.71 -24.40 -19.19
CA THR A 283 6.16 -24.22 -20.54
C THR A 283 4.64 -24.25 -20.44
N THR A 284 4.04 -23.08 -20.24
CA THR A 284 2.59 -22.92 -20.27
C THR A 284 2.22 -21.76 -21.19
N PRO A 285 1.29 -21.96 -22.13
CA PRO A 285 0.73 -20.88 -22.94
C PRO A 285 -0.32 -20.08 -22.16
N ASP A 286 -0.85 -20.65 -21.07
CA ASP A 286 -1.93 -20.07 -20.31
C ASP A 286 -1.36 -18.99 -19.38
N GLY A 287 -1.95 -17.80 -19.40
CA GLY A 287 -1.69 -16.76 -18.42
C GLY A 287 -2.36 -17.11 -17.09
N GLY A 288 -2.11 -16.33 -16.08
CA GLY A 288 -2.75 -16.52 -14.78
C GLY A 288 -1.89 -16.06 -13.61
N ARG A 289 -2.35 -16.36 -12.43
CA ARG A 289 -1.64 -16.06 -11.18
C ARG A 289 -0.80 -17.27 -10.76
N LEU A 290 0.51 -17.14 -10.89
CA LEU A 290 1.45 -18.12 -10.34
C LEU A 290 1.73 -17.80 -8.88
N THR A 291 1.46 -18.74 -7.98
CA THR A 291 1.67 -18.58 -6.54
C THR A 291 2.66 -19.63 -6.04
N ALA A 292 3.63 -19.22 -5.26
CA ALA A 292 4.51 -20.10 -4.50
C ALA A 292 4.12 -20.04 -3.01
N VAL A 293 3.99 -21.19 -2.37
CA VAL A 293 3.64 -21.29 -0.94
C VAL A 293 4.56 -22.28 -0.25
N ILE A 294 5.12 -21.89 0.88
CA ILE A 294 5.88 -22.78 1.79
C ILE A 294 4.90 -23.40 2.77
N ASP A 295 4.88 -24.74 2.84
CA ASP A 295 4.09 -25.48 3.84
C ASP A 295 4.85 -25.56 5.19
N HIS A 296 5.01 -24.39 5.82
CA HIS A 296 5.67 -24.24 7.11
C HIS A 296 4.92 -23.21 7.96
N ALA A 297 4.65 -23.58 9.21
CA ALA A 297 4.02 -22.65 10.15
C ALA A 297 5.12 -21.98 11.00
N ASP A 298 5.30 -20.69 10.79
CA ASP A 298 6.26 -19.86 11.51
C ASP A 298 5.61 -18.57 12.05
N ALA A 299 6.44 -17.62 12.47
CA ALA A 299 5.94 -16.40 13.08
C ALA A 299 5.42 -15.35 12.08
N LEU A 300 5.85 -15.39 10.79
CA LEU A 300 5.48 -14.40 9.78
C LEU A 300 4.88 -15.06 8.53
N GLU A 301 3.56 -15.22 8.51
CA GLU A 301 2.85 -15.86 7.39
C GLU A 301 2.97 -15.10 6.04
N THR A 302 3.29 -13.79 6.08
CA THR A 302 3.28 -12.93 4.89
C THR A 302 4.35 -13.32 3.87
N ASP A 303 5.52 -13.79 4.28
CA ASP A 303 6.64 -14.19 3.43
C ASP A 303 6.68 -15.70 3.13
N ASN A 304 5.72 -16.46 3.65
CA ASN A 304 5.48 -17.85 3.28
C ASN A 304 4.80 -17.98 1.90
N SER A 305 4.34 -16.89 1.32
CA SER A 305 3.71 -16.87 0.00
C SER A 305 4.27 -15.78 -0.89
N ALA A 306 4.40 -16.07 -2.18
CA ALA A 306 4.79 -15.11 -3.19
C ALA A 306 3.99 -15.31 -4.47
N VAL A 307 3.70 -14.21 -5.19
CA VAL A 307 2.81 -14.20 -6.34
C VAL A 307 3.49 -13.58 -7.55
N ALA A 308 3.22 -14.09 -8.74
CA ALA A 308 3.58 -13.47 -10.01
C ALA A 308 2.40 -13.56 -10.98
N ILE A 309 2.26 -12.55 -11.84
CA ILE A 309 1.22 -12.53 -12.87
C ILE A 309 1.84 -12.92 -14.20
N LEU A 310 1.36 -14.02 -14.77
CA LEU A 310 1.74 -14.49 -16.09
C LEU A 310 0.77 -13.94 -17.13
N PRO A 311 1.26 -13.26 -18.17
CA PRO A 311 0.39 -12.81 -19.25
C PRO A 311 -0.07 -13.98 -20.11
N GLU A 312 -1.36 -14.05 -20.41
CA GLU A 312 -1.92 -14.99 -21.39
C GLU A 312 -1.28 -14.79 -22.76
N ARG A 313 -0.84 -15.84 -23.37
CA ARG A 313 -0.28 -15.83 -24.73
C ARG A 313 -1.29 -16.36 -25.73
N ARG A 314 -2.02 -15.44 -26.35
CA ARG A 314 -2.91 -15.79 -27.45
C ARG A 314 -2.09 -16.10 -28.71
N ARG A 315 -2.47 -17.15 -29.39
CA ARG A 315 -1.94 -17.42 -30.73
C ARG A 315 -2.30 -16.28 -31.65
N ILE A 316 -1.35 -15.88 -32.49
CA ILE A 316 -1.51 -14.81 -33.48
C ILE A 316 -2.01 -15.43 -34.77
N PRO A 317 -3.27 -15.23 -35.16
CA PRO A 317 -3.73 -15.74 -36.46
C PRO A 317 -3.09 -14.91 -37.57
N VAL A 318 -2.35 -15.57 -38.44
CA VAL A 318 -1.67 -14.99 -39.61
C VAL A 318 -2.19 -15.66 -40.88
N VAL A 319 -2.72 -14.86 -41.79
CA VAL A 319 -3.12 -15.32 -43.11
C VAL A 319 -2.10 -14.81 -44.13
N LEU A 320 -1.31 -15.73 -44.67
CA LEU A 320 -0.33 -15.46 -45.70
C LEU A 320 -0.97 -15.64 -47.08
N VAL A 321 -1.12 -14.55 -47.83
CA VAL A 321 -1.65 -14.52 -49.20
C VAL A 321 -0.48 -14.53 -50.18
N CYS A 322 -0.17 -15.69 -50.76
CA CYS A 322 0.94 -15.85 -51.70
C CYS A 322 0.70 -17.02 -52.63
N GLU A 323 1.40 -17.04 -53.76
CA GLU A 323 1.42 -18.17 -54.71
C GLU A 323 2.45 -19.28 -54.34
N GLY A 324 3.02 -19.15 -53.12
CA GLY A 324 4.05 -20.00 -52.56
C GLY A 324 5.36 -19.23 -52.34
N ASN A 325 5.80 -19.11 -51.08
CA ASN A 325 7.11 -18.60 -50.73
C ASN A 325 7.63 -19.33 -49.49
N LEU A 326 8.63 -20.17 -49.71
CA LEU A 326 9.17 -21.05 -48.68
C LEU A 326 9.72 -20.27 -47.47
N PHE A 327 10.31 -19.10 -47.69
CA PHE A 327 10.91 -18.31 -46.61
C PHE A 327 9.85 -17.74 -45.69
N LEU A 328 8.75 -17.18 -46.24
CA LEU A 328 7.64 -16.65 -45.47
C LEU A 328 6.89 -17.76 -44.73
N GLU A 329 6.59 -18.87 -45.40
CA GLU A 329 5.96 -20.03 -44.77
C GLU A 329 6.78 -20.53 -43.56
N ARG A 330 8.10 -20.65 -43.75
CA ARG A 330 8.99 -21.16 -42.70
C ARG A 330 9.23 -20.20 -41.57
N VAL A 331 9.36 -18.89 -41.84
CA VAL A 331 9.58 -17.92 -40.76
C VAL A 331 8.37 -17.76 -39.85
N PHE A 332 7.15 -17.78 -40.41
CA PHE A 332 5.94 -17.75 -39.61
C PHE A 332 5.64 -19.09 -38.92
N ALA A 333 5.83 -20.23 -39.60
CA ALA A 333 5.64 -21.55 -39.01
C ALA A 333 6.69 -21.90 -37.93
N ALA A 334 7.86 -21.27 -37.95
CA ALA A 334 8.86 -21.42 -36.89
C ALA A 334 8.47 -20.72 -35.57
N ASN A 335 7.57 -19.77 -35.60
CA ASN A 335 7.07 -19.09 -34.40
C ASN A 335 5.87 -19.87 -33.83
N GLN A 336 6.04 -20.51 -32.69
CA GLN A 336 5.01 -21.33 -32.03
C GLN A 336 3.74 -20.54 -31.63
N LEU A 337 3.84 -19.21 -31.53
CA LEU A 337 2.71 -18.34 -31.23
C LEU A 337 1.88 -17.99 -32.47
N VAL A 338 2.32 -18.37 -33.69
CA VAL A 338 1.63 -18.08 -34.92
C VAL A 338 0.74 -19.24 -35.34
N ASP A 339 -0.52 -18.96 -35.59
CA ASP A 339 -1.45 -19.86 -36.27
C ASP A 339 -1.49 -19.46 -37.77
N LEU A 340 -0.63 -20.12 -38.57
CA LEU A 340 -0.41 -19.77 -39.96
C LEU A 340 -1.41 -20.46 -40.89
N ARG A 341 -2.12 -19.66 -41.68
CA ARG A 341 -2.96 -20.12 -42.78
C ARG A 341 -2.45 -19.56 -44.10
N VAL A 342 -2.03 -20.41 -45.02
CA VAL A 342 -1.57 -20.01 -46.35
C VAL A 342 -2.72 -20.11 -47.35
N VAL A 343 -2.94 -19.04 -48.12
CA VAL A 343 -4.00 -18.94 -49.14
C VAL A 343 -3.46 -18.28 -50.42
N ASN A 344 -4.02 -18.61 -51.57
CA ASN A 344 -3.60 -18.03 -52.85
C ASN A 344 -4.37 -16.73 -53.20
N ARG A 345 -5.46 -16.46 -52.50
CA ARG A 345 -6.29 -15.26 -52.70
C ARG A 345 -6.76 -14.69 -51.35
N PRO A 346 -6.88 -13.38 -51.24
CA PRO A 346 -7.33 -12.79 -50.00
C PRO A 346 -8.74 -13.30 -49.66
N PRO A 347 -9.00 -13.64 -48.38
CA PRO A 347 -10.32 -14.02 -47.90
C PRO A 347 -11.27 -12.82 -47.96
N SER A 348 -12.56 -13.07 -48.12
CA SER A 348 -13.60 -12.03 -48.17
C SER A 348 -13.90 -11.39 -46.81
N SER A 349 -13.60 -12.09 -45.70
CA SER A 349 -13.68 -11.60 -44.32
C SER A 349 -12.60 -12.25 -43.48
N VAL A 350 -12.11 -11.54 -42.49
CA VAL A 350 -11.06 -11.98 -41.59
C VAL A 350 -11.53 -11.74 -40.17
N ASP A 351 -11.22 -12.64 -39.26
CA ASP A 351 -11.55 -12.49 -37.85
C ASP A 351 -10.74 -11.35 -37.24
N ASP A 352 -11.32 -10.69 -36.24
CA ASP A 352 -10.65 -9.60 -35.53
C ASP A 352 -9.31 -10.04 -34.92
N GLY A 353 -8.28 -9.20 -35.10
CA GLY A 353 -6.92 -9.48 -34.64
C GLY A 353 -6.08 -10.36 -35.57
N THR A 354 -6.62 -10.80 -36.70
CA THR A 354 -5.85 -11.53 -37.73
C THR A 354 -4.89 -10.56 -38.44
N ILE A 355 -3.64 -11.01 -38.66
CA ILE A 355 -2.65 -10.28 -39.44
C ILE A 355 -2.68 -10.81 -40.86
N LEU A 356 -2.94 -9.96 -41.85
CA LEU A 356 -2.84 -10.31 -43.26
C LEU A 356 -1.41 -10.05 -43.77
N VAL A 357 -0.82 -11.02 -44.40
CA VAL A 357 0.50 -10.89 -45.04
C VAL A 357 0.37 -11.12 -46.55
N PHE A 358 0.62 -10.10 -47.34
CA PHE A 358 0.58 -10.17 -48.79
C PHE A 358 1.99 -10.26 -49.37
N HIS A 359 2.24 -11.23 -50.22
CA HIS A 359 3.48 -11.36 -50.99
C HIS A 359 3.19 -11.24 -52.48
N ARG A 360 3.75 -10.22 -53.12
CA ARG A 360 3.58 -9.88 -54.55
C ARG A 360 2.12 -9.70 -54.98
N GLN A 361 1.21 -9.56 -54.05
CA GLN A 361 -0.19 -9.28 -54.33
C GLN A 361 -0.55 -7.96 -53.65
N THR A 362 -1.22 -7.09 -54.38
CA THR A 362 -1.59 -5.75 -53.93
C THR A 362 -3.06 -5.51 -54.24
N PRO A 363 -3.97 -5.55 -53.27
CA PRO A 363 -5.37 -5.19 -53.50
C PRO A 363 -5.48 -3.67 -53.75
N GLU A 364 -6.44 -3.27 -54.60
CA GLU A 364 -6.70 -1.86 -54.91
C GLU A 364 -7.03 -1.04 -53.64
N THR A 365 -7.75 -1.62 -52.70
CA THR A 365 -8.05 -1.05 -51.40
C THR A 365 -7.48 -1.93 -50.30
N VAL A 366 -6.70 -1.33 -49.41
CA VAL A 366 -6.09 -2.07 -48.31
C VAL A 366 -7.14 -2.51 -47.27
N PRO A 367 -7.25 -3.82 -46.97
CA PRO A 367 -8.22 -4.35 -46.01
C PRO A 367 -8.10 -3.68 -44.64
N ALA A 368 -9.20 -3.62 -43.87
CA ALA A 368 -9.16 -3.24 -42.48
C ALA A 368 -8.38 -4.25 -41.65
N GLY A 369 -7.79 -3.80 -40.53
CA GLY A 369 -6.92 -4.60 -39.67
C GLY A 369 -5.45 -4.36 -39.94
N ASN A 370 -4.61 -5.23 -39.36
CA ASN A 370 -3.17 -5.16 -39.47
C ASN A 370 -2.68 -5.91 -40.73
N VAL A 371 -1.91 -5.24 -41.57
CA VAL A 371 -1.50 -5.77 -42.88
C VAL A 371 0.01 -5.59 -43.08
N LEU A 372 0.68 -6.65 -43.47
CA LEU A 372 2.09 -6.65 -43.93
C LEU A 372 2.16 -6.89 -45.41
N PHE A 373 2.70 -5.95 -46.17
CA PHE A 373 3.02 -6.15 -47.60
C PHE A 373 4.51 -6.44 -47.79
N ILE A 374 4.81 -7.40 -48.60
CA ILE A 374 6.17 -7.78 -48.96
C ILE A 374 6.26 -7.88 -50.49
N ASP A 375 7.18 -7.12 -51.08
CA ASP A 375 7.39 -6.96 -52.51
C ASP A 375 6.08 -6.63 -53.29
N PRO A 376 5.33 -5.57 -52.89
CA PRO A 376 4.11 -5.22 -53.60
C PRO A 376 4.40 -4.77 -55.01
N THR A 377 3.65 -5.30 -56.00
CA THR A 377 3.90 -5.08 -57.44
C THR A 377 3.11 -3.94 -58.00
N GLU A 378 2.00 -3.54 -57.37
CA GLU A 378 1.07 -2.50 -57.87
C GLU A 378 0.82 -1.44 -56.80
N GLY A 379 0.29 -0.28 -57.23
CA GLY A 379 -0.17 0.78 -56.33
C GLY A 379 -1.54 0.45 -55.75
N ASN A 380 -1.90 1.19 -54.70
CA ASN A 380 -3.20 1.12 -54.03
C ASN A 380 -3.60 2.48 -53.46
N ASP A 381 -4.57 2.51 -52.52
CA ASP A 381 -5.03 3.70 -51.84
C ASP A 381 -3.99 4.36 -50.91
N LEU A 382 -2.89 3.68 -50.56
CA LEU A 382 -1.86 4.17 -49.61
C LEU A 382 -0.54 4.56 -50.31
N TRP A 383 -0.23 4.04 -51.49
CA TRP A 383 0.99 4.38 -52.24
C TRP A 383 0.82 4.22 -53.73
N GLU A 384 1.63 4.98 -54.47
CA GLU A 384 1.83 4.79 -55.93
C GLU A 384 3.03 3.90 -56.18
N ALA A 385 2.90 2.94 -57.10
CA ALA A 385 4.00 2.08 -57.54
C ALA A 385 4.78 2.71 -58.69
N GLY A 386 6.10 2.78 -58.53
CA GLY A 386 7.04 3.26 -59.53
C GLY A 386 7.88 2.12 -60.17
N GLU A 387 9.03 2.50 -60.68
CA GLU A 387 9.99 1.60 -61.33
C GLU A 387 10.67 0.65 -60.32
N VAL A 388 11.30 -0.39 -60.84
CA VAL A 388 12.13 -1.29 -60.06
C VAL A 388 13.47 -0.61 -59.76
N LEU A 389 13.87 -0.59 -58.51
CA LEU A 389 15.20 -0.17 -58.07
C LEU A 389 16.17 -1.33 -58.22
N GLU A 390 17.19 -1.16 -59.06
CA GLU A 390 18.24 -2.16 -59.18
C GLU A 390 19.32 -1.96 -58.15
N GLN A 391 19.66 -3.05 -57.40
CA GLN A 391 20.71 -3.09 -56.39
C GLN A 391 20.63 -1.95 -55.35
N PRO A 392 19.48 -1.68 -54.72
CA PRO A 392 19.39 -0.66 -53.71
C PRO A 392 20.30 -0.97 -52.53
N ILE A 393 21.05 0.08 -52.12
CA ILE A 393 21.91 0.02 -50.94
C ILE A 393 21.17 0.75 -49.81
N VAL A 394 21.07 0.16 -48.64
CA VAL A 394 20.49 0.81 -47.45
C VAL A 394 21.41 1.95 -47.01
N ALA A 395 20.92 3.19 -47.06
CA ALA A 395 21.67 4.38 -46.66
C ALA A 395 21.34 4.81 -45.24
N SER A 396 20.10 4.63 -44.83
CA SER A 396 19.63 5.00 -43.49
C SER A 396 18.66 3.97 -42.94
N GLN A 397 18.76 3.72 -41.60
CA GLN A 397 17.79 2.93 -40.88
C GLN A 397 17.50 3.55 -39.51
N ASN A 398 16.25 3.52 -39.08
CA ASN A 398 15.80 4.02 -37.78
C ASN A 398 15.96 2.92 -36.72
N SER A 399 17.16 2.79 -36.17
CA SER A 399 17.49 1.73 -35.18
C SER A 399 16.85 1.93 -33.81
N GLU A 400 16.26 3.12 -33.53
CA GLU A 400 15.59 3.41 -32.24
C GLU A 400 14.15 2.88 -32.18
N HIS A 401 13.56 2.65 -33.35
CA HIS A 401 12.18 2.18 -33.41
C HIS A 401 12.07 0.67 -33.14
N ALA A 402 11.01 0.25 -32.44
CA ALA A 402 10.78 -1.16 -32.03
C ALA A 402 10.80 -2.15 -33.21
N LEU A 403 10.28 -1.77 -34.39
CA LEU A 403 10.33 -2.58 -35.61
C LEU A 403 11.75 -2.87 -36.08
N MET A 404 12.73 -2.02 -35.75
CA MET A 404 14.14 -2.16 -36.13
C MET A 404 15.03 -2.65 -34.98
N ALA A 405 14.44 -3.01 -33.84
CA ALA A 405 15.19 -3.54 -32.70
C ALA A 405 15.99 -4.80 -33.11
N HIS A 406 17.29 -4.78 -32.87
CA HIS A 406 18.24 -5.84 -33.24
C HIS A 406 18.34 -6.16 -34.73
N VAL A 407 17.80 -5.33 -35.64
CA VAL A 407 17.87 -5.47 -37.10
C VAL A 407 19.02 -4.63 -37.64
N ARG A 408 19.86 -5.26 -38.49
CA ARG A 408 20.91 -4.56 -39.23
C ARG A 408 20.81 -4.95 -40.71
N LEU A 409 20.65 -3.96 -41.58
CA LEU A 409 20.47 -4.13 -43.03
C LEU A 409 21.69 -3.69 -43.84
N ASP A 410 22.75 -3.19 -43.19
CA ASP A 410 23.92 -2.57 -43.84
C ASP A 410 24.67 -3.53 -44.79
N ASN A 411 24.63 -4.85 -44.58
CA ASN A 411 25.35 -5.84 -45.35
C ASN A 411 24.41 -6.85 -46.06
N VAL A 412 23.18 -6.45 -46.31
CA VAL A 412 22.18 -7.28 -46.99
C VAL A 412 22.24 -6.99 -48.48
N ILE A 413 22.33 -8.08 -49.28
CA ILE A 413 22.30 -7.96 -50.72
C ILE A 413 20.86 -8.00 -51.21
N MET A 414 20.42 -6.88 -51.75
CA MET A 414 19.08 -6.66 -52.30
C MET A 414 19.22 -6.43 -53.81
N PRO A 415 19.04 -7.42 -54.68
CA PRO A 415 19.16 -7.22 -56.13
C PRO A 415 18.09 -6.30 -56.69
N GLN A 416 16.88 -6.36 -56.15
CA GLN A 416 15.76 -5.56 -56.61
C GLN A 416 14.88 -5.14 -55.42
N ALA A 417 14.31 -3.93 -55.51
CA ALA A 417 13.23 -3.43 -54.70
C ALA A 417 12.25 -2.63 -55.52
N ARG A 418 11.02 -2.48 -55.08
CA ARG A 418 10.02 -1.66 -55.75
C ARG A 418 10.08 -0.22 -55.21
N LYS A 419 10.16 0.74 -56.11
CA LYS A 419 9.98 2.16 -55.72
C LYS A 419 8.50 2.40 -55.38
N LEU A 420 8.21 2.77 -54.15
CA LEU A 420 6.88 3.14 -53.73
C LEU A 420 6.89 4.59 -53.18
N GLN A 421 5.87 5.34 -53.55
CA GLN A 421 5.66 6.68 -53.03
C GLN A 421 4.40 6.70 -52.16
N PRO A 422 4.52 6.76 -50.81
CA PRO A 422 3.37 6.87 -49.95
C PRO A 422 2.54 8.11 -50.27
N THR A 423 1.22 7.96 -50.36
CA THR A 423 0.25 9.05 -50.58
C THR A 423 -0.24 9.63 -49.28
N THR A 424 0.02 8.96 -48.17
CA THR A 424 -0.33 9.37 -46.80
C THR A 424 0.93 9.52 -45.97
N GLU A 425 0.81 10.07 -44.76
CA GLU A 425 1.93 10.18 -43.83
C GLU A 425 2.44 8.78 -43.47
N ALA A 426 3.69 8.52 -43.81
CA ALA A 426 4.35 7.23 -43.59
C ALA A 426 5.60 7.39 -42.74
N MET A 427 5.75 6.53 -41.75
CA MET A 427 6.95 6.43 -40.94
C MET A 427 7.99 5.54 -41.63
N THR A 428 9.08 6.13 -42.11
CA THR A 428 10.13 5.41 -42.81
C THR A 428 11.10 4.78 -41.82
N LEU A 429 11.35 3.48 -41.96
CA LEU A 429 12.21 2.64 -41.11
C LEU A 429 13.57 2.38 -41.74
N ALA A 430 13.63 2.24 -43.08
CA ALA A 430 14.86 2.11 -43.84
C ALA A 430 14.71 2.76 -45.20
N THR A 431 15.76 3.45 -45.70
CA THR A 431 15.80 4.13 -47.00
C THR A 431 16.98 3.67 -47.81
N SER A 432 16.82 3.71 -49.15
CA SER A 432 17.90 3.51 -50.10
C SER A 432 18.82 4.77 -50.18
N ALA A 433 19.93 4.63 -50.89
CA ALA A 433 20.82 5.75 -51.19
C ALA A 433 20.16 6.83 -52.11
N THR A 434 19.06 6.52 -52.77
CA THR A 434 18.23 7.44 -53.53
C THR A 434 17.05 7.98 -52.74
N GLU A 435 17.07 7.86 -51.40
CA GLU A 435 16.01 8.28 -50.48
C GLU A 435 14.66 7.58 -50.67
N ASP A 436 14.61 6.50 -51.46
CA ASP A 436 13.38 5.74 -51.62
C ASP A 436 13.17 4.81 -50.40
N PRO A 437 11.93 4.74 -49.87
CA PRO A 437 11.64 3.89 -48.70
C PRO A 437 11.71 2.41 -49.06
N LEU A 438 12.54 1.68 -48.33
CA LEU A 438 12.68 0.20 -48.46
C LEU A 438 11.83 -0.55 -47.43
N TYR A 439 11.64 0.05 -46.26
CA TYR A 439 10.79 -0.46 -45.21
C TYR A 439 10.09 0.73 -44.54
N PHE A 440 8.76 0.71 -44.44
CA PHE A 440 7.98 1.79 -43.87
C PHE A 440 6.66 1.32 -43.27
N ALA A 441 6.10 2.11 -42.37
CA ALA A 441 4.82 1.85 -41.71
C ALA A 441 3.84 2.99 -41.97
N VAL A 442 2.55 2.66 -42.09
CA VAL A 442 1.43 3.60 -42.17
C VAL A 442 0.42 3.26 -41.09
N SER A 443 0.10 4.23 -40.23
CA SER A 443 -0.93 4.07 -39.20
C SER A 443 -2.27 4.59 -39.72
N ARG A 444 -3.32 3.76 -39.56
CA ARG A 444 -4.69 4.07 -39.96
C ARG A 444 -5.64 3.88 -38.78
N SER A 445 -6.80 4.53 -38.82
CA SER A 445 -7.88 4.27 -37.84
C SER A 445 -8.39 2.83 -37.90
N THR A 446 -8.28 2.17 -39.06
CA THR A 446 -8.73 0.79 -39.30
C THR A 446 -7.66 -0.26 -39.02
N GLY A 447 -6.45 0.10 -38.60
CA GLY A 447 -5.32 -0.79 -38.33
C GLY A 447 -4.02 -0.32 -38.97
N ASN A 448 -2.92 -0.98 -38.63
CA ASN A 448 -1.58 -0.60 -39.06
C ASN A 448 -1.17 -1.36 -40.32
N VAL A 449 -0.41 -0.69 -41.19
CA VAL A 449 0.14 -1.28 -42.41
C VAL A 449 1.66 -1.18 -42.35
N LEU A 450 2.34 -2.27 -42.69
CA LEU A 450 3.79 -2.35 -42.78
C LEU A 450 4.18 -2.82 -44.19
N VAL A 451 5.15 -2.17 -44.80
CA VAL A 451 5.52 -2.44 -46.18
C VAL A 451 7.02 -2.66 -46.31
N LEU A 452 7.43 -3.83 -46.81
CA LEU A 452 8.78 -4.16 -47.19
C LEU A 452 8.83 -4.26 -48.72
N THR A 453 9.58 -3.39 -49.37
CA THR A 453 9.59 -3.23 -50.84
C THR A 453 10.57 -4.19 -51.56
N VAL A 454 11.31 -5.01 -50.78
CA VAL A 454 12.43 -5.82 -51.26
C VAL A 454 11.96 -7.17 -51.79
N ASP A 455 12.51 -7.59 -52.94
CA ASP A 455 12.33 -8.94 -53.48
C ASP A 455 13.06 -9.98 -52.59
N LEU A 456 12.30 -10.89 -52.00
CA LEU A 456 12.84 -11.95 -51.11
C LEU A 456 13.44 -13.14 -51.89
N GLU A 457 13.09 -13.33 -53.15
CA GLU A 457 13.49 -14.51 -53.90
C GLU A 457 14.89 -14.39 -54.50
N GLN A 458 15.31 -13.18 -54.81
CA GLN A 458 16.59 -12.92 -55.48
C GLN A 458 17.70 -12.45 -54.54
N GLY A 459 17.37 -12.04 -53.32
CA GLY A 459 18.32 -11.50 -52.36
C GLY A 459 18.77 -12.48 -51.28
N ASP A 460 19.69 -12.04 -50.41
CA ASP A 460 20.15 -12.83 -49.28
C ASP A 460 19.43 -12.47 -47.96
N LEU A 461 18.52 -11.48 -47.95
CA LEU A 461 17.76 -11.05 -46.79
C LEU A 461 17.08 -12.23 -46.05
N PRO A 462 16.37 -13.19 -46.74
CA PRO A 462 15.72 -14.30 -46.07
C PRO A 462 16.69 -15.29 -45.39
N LEU A 463 17.96 -15.25 -45.78
CA LEU A 463 19.03 -16.10 -45.23
C LEU A 463 19.80 -15.42 -44.09
N ARG A 464 19.50 -14.14 -43.80
CA ARG A 464 20.11 -13.37 -42.74
C ARG A 464 19.29 -13.44 -41.47
N THR A 465 19.96 -13.36 -40.33
CA THR A 465 19.29 -13.28 -39.01
C THR A 465 18.36 -12.06 -38.87
N ALA A 466 18.59 -11.01 -39.65
CA ALA A 466 17.73 -9.83 -39.70
C ALA A 466 16.29 -10.18 -40.10
N PHE A 467 16.07 -11.12 -41.03
CA PHE A 467 14.74 -11.44 -41.56
C PHE A 467 13.78 -12.03 -40.51
N PRO A 468 14.12 -13.12 -39.81
CA PRO A 468 13.23 -13.63 -38.76
C PRO A 468 13.02 -12.62 -37.62
N ILE A 469 14.02 -11.78 -37.30
CA ILE A 469 13.88 -10.73 -36.32
C ILE A 469 12.88 -9.65 -36.79
N MET A 470 12.99 -9.22 -38.07
CA MET A 470 12.03 -8.28 -38.66
C MET A 470 10.61 -8.82 -38.64
N MET A 471 10.39 -10.09 -38.99
CA MET A 471 9.06 -10.71 -38.97
C MET A 471 8.51 -10.81 -37.54
N THR A 472 9.33 -11.16 -36.57
CA THR A 472 8.95 -11.21 -35.16
C THR A 472 8.62 -9.81 -34.63
N ASN A 473 9.44 -8.81 -34.94
CA ASN A 473 9.19 -7.41 -34.56
C ASN A 473 7.89 -6.89 -35.21
N ALA A 474 7.61 -7.24 -36.47
CA ALA A 474 6.36 -6.91 -37.15
C ALA A 474 5.15 -7.51 -36.46
N LEU A 475 5.20 -8.79 -36.09
CA LEU A 475 4.13 -9.46 -35.37
C LEU A 475 3.91 -8.80 -34.00
N ASN A 476 4.97 -8.52 -33.24
CA ASN A 476 4.89 -7.85 -31.95
C ASN A 476 4.31 -6.43 -32.07
N TRP A 477 4.71 -5.70 -33.09
CA TRP A 477 4.20 -4.34 -33.32
C TRP A 477 2.70 -4.34 -33.68
N PHE A 478 2.23 -5.27 -34.49
CA PHE A 478 0.83 -5.42 -34.85
C PHE A 478 -0.03 -5.87 -33.67
N THR A 479 0.48 -6.77 -32.85
CA THR A 479 -0.28 -7.25 -31.68
C THR A 479 -0.26 -6.24 -30.54
N GLY A 480 0.57 -5.20 -30.65
CA GLY A 480 0.95 -4.35 -29.54
C GLY A 480 1.68 -5.20 -28.49
N ASP A 481 2.28 -4.60 -27.52
CA ASP A 481 3.03 -5.30 -26.47
C ASP A 481 2.10 -6.14 -25.55
N LYS A 482 1.38 -7.07 -26.17
CA LYS A 482 0.40 -7.93 -25.52
C LYS A 482 1.13 -9.05 -24.80
N GLY A 483 1.38 -8.82 -23.52
CA GLY A 483 1.94 -9.82 -22.64
C GLY A 483 3.40 -9.59 -22.28
N GLU A 484 3.81 -8.33 -22.06
CA GLU A 484 5.01 -8.10 -21.26
C GLU A 484 4.79 -8.70 -19.88
N LEU A 485 5.69 -9.60 -19.54
CA LEU A 485 5.78 -10.12 -18.20
C LEU A 485 6.21 -8.97 -17.30
N ARG A 486 5.36 -8.62 -16.34
CA ARG A 486 5.68 -7.63 -15.33
C ARG A 486 6.33 -8.34 -14.16
N GLU A 487 7.49 -7.86 -13.77
CA GLU A 487 8.13 -8.33 -12.54
C GLU A 487 7.24 -7.97 -11.34
N ALA A 488 7.21 -8.85 -10.35
CA ALA A 488 6.55 -8.54 -9.09
C ALA A 488 7.28 -7.38 -8.40
N VAL A 489 6.53 -6.47 -7.81
CA VAL A 489 7.03 -5.28 -7.11
C VAL A 489 7.28 -5.65 -5.66
N ALA A 490 8.36 -5.16 -5.06
CA ALA A 490 8.61 -5.35 -3.65
C ALA A 490 7.62 -4.52 -2.81
N ALA A 491 7.19 -5.07 -1.67
CA ALA A 491 6.32 -4.35 -0.75
C ALA A 491 6.95 -3.04 -0.29
N GLY A 492 6.16 -1.97 -0.31
CA GLY A 492 6.62 -0.62 0.01
C GLY A 492 7.15 0.18 -1.18
N GLU A 493 7.29 -0.40 -2.35
CA GLU A 493 7.69 0.30 -3.57
C GLU A 493 6.50 0.89 -4.33
N ILE A 494 6.80 1.77 -5.28
CA ILE A 494 5.83 2.39 -6.18
C ILE A 494 5.84 1.63 -7.50
N ALA A 495 4.70 1.09 -7.89
CA ALA A 495 4.53 0.43 -9.17
C ALA A 495 4.26 1.48 -10.28
N ARG A 496 4.98 1.35 -11.40
CA ARG A 496 4.71 2.10 -12.62
C ARG A 496 3.94 1.19 -13.59
N ILE A 497 2.76 1.61 -13.96
CA ILE A 497 1.83 0.81 -14.76
C ILE A 497 1.48 1.56 -16.04
N ASP A 498 1.66 0.90 -17.19
CA ASP A 498 1.11 1.36 -18.46
C ASP A 498 -0.42 1.15 -18.45
N VAL A 499 -1.15 2.24 -18.50
CA VAL A 499 -2.62 2.29 -18.54
C VAL A 499 -3.16 2.65 -19.92
N SER A 500 -2.31 2.71 -20.95
CA SER A 500 -2.68 3.09 -22.32
C SER A 500 -3.83 2.24 -22.89
N ARG A 501 -3.90 0.97 -22.50
CA ARG A 501 -4.99 0.07 -22.92
C ARG A 501 -6.29 0.37 -22.22
N LEU A 502 -6.24 0.67 -20.91
CA LEU A 502 -7.44 1.05 -20.15
C LEU A 502 -7.99 2.38 -20.66
N VAL A 503 -7.09 3.29 -21.04
CA VAL A 503 -7.42 4.57 -21.66
C VAL A 503 -8.14 4.36 -23.00
N ARG A 504 -7.58 3.54 -23.91
CA ARG A 504 -8.19 3.26 -25.22
C ARG A 504 -9.52 2.51 -25.11
N ALA A 505 -9.66 1.60 -24.15
CA ALA A 505 -10.91 0.90 -23.91
C ALA A 505 -12.00 1.86 -23.39
N ALA A 506 -11.66 2.81 -22.55
CA ALA A 506 -12.55 3.85 -22.07
C ALA A 506 -12.99 4.79 -23.22
N ASP A 507 -12.05 5.23 -24.08
CA ASP A 507 -12.35 6.07 -25.25
C ASP A 507 -13.30 5.37 -26.24
N ALA A 508 -13.11 4.08 -26.46
CA ALA A 508 -13.97 3.30 -27.34
C ALA A 508 -15.40 3.17 -26.78
N SER A 509 -15.57 3.11 -25.45
CA SER A 509 -16.89 3.07 -24.81
C SER A 509 -17.59 4.44 -24.82
N GLU A 510 -16.85 5.56 -24.73
CA GLU A 510 -17.41 6.91 -24.83
C GLU A 510 -17.90 7.24 -26.24
N THR A 511 -17.18 6.84 -27.31
CA THR A 511 -17.60 7.06 -28.70
C THR A 511 -18.90 6.30 -29.05
N VAL A 512 -19.10 5.11 -28.52
CA VAL A 512 -20.34 4.34 -28.72
C VAL A 512 -21.54 5.00 -27.99
N SER A 513 -21.30 5.68 -26.88
CA SER A 513 -22.35 6.39 -26.13
C SER A 513 -22.70 7.76 -26.72
N GLU A 514 -21.77 8.43 -27.43
CA GLU A 514 -22.04 9.69 -28.15
C GLU A 514 -22.82 9.47 -29.45
N GLU A 515 -22.55 8.41 -30.22
CA GLU A 515 -23.35 8.07 -31.41
C GLU A 515 -24.82 7.76 -31.06
N SER A 516 -25.12 7.34 -29.84
CA SER A 516 -26.50 7.13 -29.37
C SER A 516 -27.21 8.42 -28.93
N ARG A 517 -26.52 9.55 -28.84
CA ARG A 517 -27.05 10.86 -28.39
C ARG A 517 -27.18 11.90 -29.51
N VAL A 518 -27.16 11.52 -30.77
CA VAL A 518 -27.41 12.46 -31.91
C VAL A 518 -28.85 12.95 -31.86
N GLY A 519 -29.04 14.17 -31.37
CA GLY A 519 -30.34 14.82 -31.38
C GLY A 519 -30.49 16.09 -30.55
N VAL A 520 -29.45 16.92 -30.36
CA VAL A 520 -29.62 18.36 -30.03
C VAL A 520 -28.33 19.10 -30.40
N GLU A 521 -28.30 19.82 -31.52
CA GLU A 521 -27.27 20.81 -31.83
C GLU A 521 -27.46 22.05 -30.95
N GLU A 522 -26.55 22.28 -30.00
CA GLU A 522 -26.30 23.61 -29.43
C GLU A 522 -24.97 24.15 -29.95
N GLU A 523 -25.07 25.21 -30.75
CA GLU A 523 -23.94 26.01 -31.22
C GLU A 523 -23.09 26.52 -30.02
N ARG A 524 -21.82 26.11 -29.94
CA ARG A 524 -20.83 26.68 -29.05
C ARG A 524 -19.98 27.75 -29.78
N PRO A 525 -19.75 28.95 -29.19
CA PRO A 525 -18.94 29.99 -29.80
C PRO A 525 -17.44 29.64 -29.75
N ASN A 526 -16.78 29.91 -30.87
CA ASN A 526 -15.34 29.82 -31.13
C ASN A 526 -14.48 30.46 -30.03
N GLY A 527 -13.43 29.80 -29.64
CA GLY A 527 -12.22 30.44 -29.14
C GLY A 527 -11.49 29.68 -28.03
N ILE A 528 -10.26 29.29 -28.36
CA ILE A 528 -9.20 28.79 -27.49
C ILE A 528 -9.20 27.26 -27.30
N GLU A 529 -8.51 26.58 -28.21
CA GLU A 529 -7.93 25.25 -27.92
C GLU A 529 -6.89 25.37 -26.79
N GLN A 530 -7.36 25.29 -25.57
CA GLN A 530 -6.51 24.80 -24.47
C GLN A 530 -6.59 23.28 -24.55
N THR A 531 -5.47 22.66 -24.87
CA THR A 531 -5.25 21.22 -24.59
C THR A 531 -5.43 21.00 -23.11
N VAL A 532 -6.66 20.74 -22.68
CA VAL A 532 -6.95 20.24 -21.35
C VAL A 532 -6.44 18.80 -21.36
N GLU A 533 -5.29 18.58 -20.74
CA GLU A 533 -4.87 17.22 -20.38
C GLU A 533 -6.02 16.60 -19.59
N THR A 534 -6.76 15.70 -20.22
CA THR A 534 -7.90 15.03 -19.61
C THR A 534 -7.35 14.13 -18.51
N ARG A 535 -7.39 14.59 -17.26
CA ARG A 535 -7.09 13.75 -16.10
C ARG A 535 -8.11 12.63 -16.05
N ARG A 536 -7.65 11.41 -16.13
CA ARG A 536 -8.48 10.21 -16.00
C ARG A 536 -8.27 9.59 -14.63
N GLU A 537 -9.34 9.07 -14.05
CA GLU A 537 -9.35 8.42 -12.76
C GLU A 537 -9.40 6.91 -12.93
N PHE A 538 -8.58 6.21 -12.15
CA PHE A 538 -8.49 4.76 -12.11
C PHE A 538 -8.77 4.28 -10.70
N VAL A 539 -9.55 3.22 -10.59
CA VAL A 539 -9.79 2.52 -9.33
C VAL A 539 -8.69 1.49 -9.12
N VAL A 540 -7.91 1.67 -8.07
CA VAL A 540 -6.90 0.72 -7.61
C VAL A 540 -7.47 -0.04 -6.44
N THR A 541 -7.56 -1.36 -6.57
CA THR A 541 -8.01 -2.27 -5.51
C THR A 541 -6.80 -3.00 -4.94
N ASP A 542 -6.61 -2.92 -3.62
CA ASP A 542 -5.57 -3.64 -2.91
C ASP A 542 -5.94 -5.12 -2.67
N PRO A 543 -5.02 -5.99 -2.21
CA PRO A 543 -5.32 -7.39 -1.92
C PRO A 543 -6.39 -7.59 -0.85
N ASP A 544 -6.60 -6.63 0.07
CA ASP A 544 -7.62 -6.66 1.12
C ASP A 544 -8.99 -6.18 0.60
N GLY A 545 -9.10 -5.73 -0.67
CA GLY A 545 -10.32 -5.24 -1.31
C GLY A 545 -10.59 -3.75 -1.11
N ASN A 546 -9.69 -2.98 -0.49
CA ASN A 546 -9.86 -1.54 -0.36
C ASN A 546 -9.60 -0.85 -1.70
N GLN A 547 -10.44 0.13 -2.01
CA GLN A 547 -10.37 0.87 -3.27
C GLN A 547 -9.82 2.28 -3.06
N THR A 548 -8.90 2.68 -3.93
CA THR A 548 -8.32 4.03 -3.95
C THR A 548 -8.37 4.59 -5.37
N LEU A 549 -8.77 5.86 -5.50
CA LEU A 549 -8.76 6.55 -6.78
C LEU A 549 -7.38 7.16 -7.06
N VAL A 550 -6.85 6.89 -8.25
CA VAL A 550 -5.59 7.45 -8.72
C VAL A 550 -5.85 8.17 -10.04
N ALA A 551 -5.53 9.45 -10.10
CA ALA A 551 -5.66 10.26 -11.31
C ALA A 551 -4.32 10.37 -12.05
N THR A 552 -4.32 10.11 -13.36
CA THR A 552 -3.16 10.32 -14.23
C THR A 552 -3.52 11.17 -15.46
N GLY A 553 -2.57 11.97 -15.94
CA GLY A 553 -2.71 12.74 -17.18
C GLY A 553 -2.01 12.11 -18.39
N GLY A 554 -1.44 10.90 -18.25
CA GLY A 554 -0.65 10.23 -19.27
C GLY A 554 -0.99 8.75 -19.45
N GLU A 555 -0.17 8.06 -20.24
CA GLU A 555 -0.29 6.62 -20.50
C GLU A 555 0.28 5.76 -19.35
N GLU A 556 0.99 6.36 -18.38
CA GLU A 556 1.54 5.70 -17.22
C GLU A 556 0.85 6.18 -15.93
N ALA A 557 0.48 5.26 -15.05
CA ALA A 557 0.02 5.52 -13.70
C ALA A 557 1.06 5.07 -12.68
N LEU A 558 1.29 5.90 -11.65
CA LEU A 558 2.11 5.57 -10.49
C LEU A 558 1.19 5.14 -9.34
N ILE A 559 1.35 3.92 -8.89
CA ILE A 559 0.52 3.34 -7.82
C ILE A 559 1.40 2.96 -6.65
N GLY A 560 1.01 3.35 -5.47
CA GLY A 560 1.73 2.98 -4.26
C GLY A 560 2.03 4.14 -3.31
N PRO A 561 2.84 3.88 -2.30
CA PRO A 561 3.58 2.62 -2.07
C PRO A 561 2.65 1.43 -1.84
N LEU A 562 3.01 0.24 -2.38
CA LEU A 562 2.23 -0.99 -2.23
C LEU A 562 2.48 -1.57 -0.83
N ASN A 563 1.58 -1.30 0.10
CA ASN A 563 1.75 -1.65 1.51
C ASN A 563 1.14 -3.00 1.92
N ARG A 564 0.67 -3.78 0.94
CA ARG A 564 0.10 -5.12 1.12
C ARG A 564 0.68 -6.08 0.09
N CYS A 565 1.13 -7.25 0.54
CA CYS A 565 1.53 -8.35 -0.34
C CYS A 565 0.30 -8.99 -0.99
N GLY A 566 0.44 -9.42 -2.24
CA GLY A 566 -0.64 -10.03 -3.02
C GLY A 566 -0.85 -9.37 -4.38
N VAL A 567 -2.05 -9.51 -4.94
CA VAL A 567 -2.39 -9.00 -6.27
C VAL A 567 -3.17 -7.68 -6.15
N TRP A 568 -2.60 -6.64 -6.71
CA TRP A 568 -3.24 -5.34 -6.88
C TRP A 568 -3.91 -5.27 -8.24
N THR A 569 -5.12 -4.70 -8.32
CA THR A 569 -5.87 -4.60 -9.58
C THR A 569 -6.18 -3.14 -9.88
N VAL A 570 -5.91 -2.72 -11.12
CA VAL A 570 -6.18 -1.37 -11.63
C VAL A 570 -7.23 -1.44 -12.71
N ARG A 571 -8.31 -0.68 -12.56
CA ARG A 571 -9.41 -0.60 -13.52
C ARG A 571 -9.70 0.85 -13.86
N ALA A 572 -10.17 1.11 -15.07
CA ALA A 572 -10.72 2.44 -15.39
C ALA A 572 -12.01 2.65 -14.56
N GLU A 573 -12.20 3.87 -14.05
CA GLU A 573 -13.46 4.24 -13.43
C GLU A 573 -14.53 4.29 -14.52
N GLU A 574 -15.55 3.42 -14.47
CA GLU A 574 -16.73 3.54 -15.32
C GLU A 574 -17.49 4.78 -14.86
N ALA A 575 -17.80 5.67 -15.82
CA ALA A 575 -18.66 6.81 -15.56
C ALA A 575 -19.99 6.31 -14.98
N THR A 576 -20.13 6.38 -13.66
CA THR A 576 -21.33 6.03 -12.90
C THR A 576 -22.47 6.94 -13.32
N GLY A 577 -23.22 6.54 -14.32
CA GLY A 577 -24.32 7.34 -14.87
C GLY A 577 -25.32 6.56 -15.70
N LEU A 578 -25.66 5.30 -15.37
CA LEU A 578 -26.86 4.65 -15.92
C LEU A 578 -27.43 3.66 -14.90
N ASP A 579 -28.67 3.94 -14.52
CA ASP A 579 -29.66 3.16 -13.79
C ASP A 579 -29.36 1.67 -13.51
N GLU A 580 -29.32 1.30 -12.23
CA GLU A 580 -29.29 -0.07 -11.68
C GLU A 580 -30.52 -0.95 -12.06
N SER A 581 -31.37 -0.55 -13.01
CA SER A 581 -32.62 -1.23 -13.28
C SER A 581 -32.64 -2.17 -14.50
N ALA A 582 -31.50 -2.43 -15.17
CA ALA A 582 -31.45 -3.26 -16.38
C ALA A 582 -30.33 -4.33 -16.39
N SER A 583 -30.01 -4.95 -15.28
CA SER A 583 -29.11 -6.11 -15.29
C SER A 583 -29.89 -7.41 -15.40
N SER A 584 -29.91 -7.98 -16.61
CA SER A 584 -30.23 -9.40 -16.82
C SER A 584 -29.08 -10.25 -16.26
N PRO A 585 -29.32 -11.34 -15.52
CA PRO A 585 -28.29 -12.20 -14.99
C PRO A 585 -27.73 -13.12 -16.09
N GLY A 586 -26.56 -12.80 -16.61
CA GLY A 586 -25.88 -13.68 -17.55
C GLY A 586 -24.88 -12.96 -18.44
N THR A 587 -23.67 -12.86 -17.97
CA THR A 587 -22.41 -12.46 -18.64
C THR A 587 -21.87 -11.14 -18.06
N GLU A 588 -21.23 -11.21 -16.91
CA GLU A 588 -20.28 -10.18 -16.48
C GLU A 588 -19.10 -10.25 -17.45
N ALA A 589 -19.10 -9.42 -18.47
CA ALA A 589 -17.89 -9.08 -19.19
C ALA A 589 -17.02 -8.26 -18.22
N ALA A 590 -16.14 -8.92 -17.49
CA ALA A 590 -15.21 -8.28 -16.57
C ALA A 590 -14.41 -7.23 -17.34
N THR A 591 -14.57 -5.96 -17.01
CA THR A 591 -13.75 -4.87 -17.55
C THR A 591 -12.28 -5.23 -17.38
N PRO A 592 -11.47 -5.26 -18.45
CA PRO A 592 -10.09 -5.71 -18.38
C PRO A 592 -9.29 -4.84 -17.40
N GLY A 593 -8.95 -5.39 -16.25
CA GLY A 593 -8.09 -4.73 -15.26
C GLY A 593 -6.62 -5.10 -15.48
N VAL A 594 -5.71 -4.19 -15.14
CA VAL A 594 -4.28 -4.46 -15.07
C VAL A 594 -3.96 -4.97 -13.68
N GLN A 595 -3.33 -6.16 -13.60
CA GLN A 595 -2.92 -6.77 -12.34
C GLN A 595 -1.43 -6.55 -12.10
N VAL A 596 -1.04 -6.35 -10.84
CA VAL A 596 0.34 -6.19 -10.38
C VAL A 596 0.55 -7.05 -9.14
N ALA A 597 1.57 -7.90 -9.18
CA ALA A 597 1.97 -8.70 -8.03
C ALA A 597 2.87 -7.88 -7.10
N CYS A 598 2.65 -8.00 -5.79
CA CYS A 598 3.47 -7.40 -4.74
C CYS A 598 3.89 -8.47 -3.74
N ASN A 599 5.18 -8.62 -3.51
CA ASN A 599 5.76 -9.62 -2.60
C ASN A 599 6.63 -8.94 -1.54
N LEU A 600 6.81 -9.62 -0.39
CA LEU A 600 7.67 -9.09 0.68
C LEU A 600 9.16 -9.14 0.34
N SER A 601 9.63 -9.33 -0.74
CA SER A 601 11.02 -9.44 -1.25
C SER A 601 12.10 -8.63 -0.47
N ASN A 602 12.06 -8.67 0.86
CA ASN A 602 12.97 -7.97 1.77
C ASN A 602 13.45 -8.91 2.88
N PRO A 603 14.65 -9.50 2.73
CA PRO A 603 15.21 -10.41 3.74
C PRO A 603 15.38 -9.78 5.13
N GLY A 604 15.53 -8.46 5.22
CA GLY A 604 15.66 -7.75 6.49
C GLY A 604 14.37 -7.74 7.31
N GLU A 605 13.20 -7.72 6.67
CA GLU A 605 11.90 -7.81 7.33
C GLU A 605 11.52 -9.24 7.68
N SER A 606 12.06 -10.21 6.95
CA SER A 606 11.86 -11.63 7.21
C SER A 606 12.75 -12.17 8.33
N ASP A 607 13.88 -11.51 8.63
CA ASP A 607 14.72 -11.91 9.76
C ASP A 607 14.17 -11.34 11.08
N LEU A 608 13.48 -12.17 11.81
CA LEU A 608 12.82 -11.81 13.07
C LEU A 608 13.77 -11.85 14.29
N ARG A 609 15.05 -12.12 14.07
CA ARG A 609 16.10 -12.16 15.11
C ARG A 609 16.68 -10.78 15.31
N GLY A 610 15.98 -9.93 16.05
CA GLY A 610 16.45 -8.60 16.40
C GLY A 610 17.66 -8.61 17.34
N PRO A 611 18.41 -7.52 17.42
CA PRO A 611 19.50 -7.38 18.39
C PRO A 611 18.93 -7.41 19.81
N ASP A 612 19.72 -7.95 20.76
CA ASP A 612 19.38 -7.95 22.17
C ASP A 612 19.48 -6.54 22.75
N ILE A 613 18.38 -5.79 22.67
CA ILE A 613 18.28 -4.43 23.17
C ILE A 613 17.50 -4.46 24.49
N GLU A 614 18.17 -4.13 25.59
CA GLU A 614 17.51 -4.00 26.87
C GLU A 614 16.52 -2.81 26.89
N ALA A 615 15.37 -2.98 27.54
CA ALA A 615 14.39 -1.91 27.75
C ALA A 615 14.98 -0.82 28.66
N VAL A 616 15.48 0.25 28.06
CA VAL A 616 16.13 1.36 28.77
C VAL A 616 15.14 2.48 29.05
N GLY A 617 15.04 2.88 30.32
CA GLY A 617 14.34 4.13 30.73
C GLY A 617 12.81 4.07 30.81
N MET A 618 12.16 2.98 30.44
CA MET A 618 10.69 2.85 30.48
C MET A 618 10.08 2.98 31.89
N SER A 619 10.78 2.53 32.92
CA SER A 619 10.33 2.68 34.30
C SER A 619 10.21 4.13 34.76
N GLN A 620 11.02 5.03 34.18
CA GLN A 620 10.98 6.47 34.45
C GLN A 620 9.82 7.18 33.74
N LEU A 621 9.33 6.62 32.64
CA LEU A 621 8.21 7.16 31.87
C LEU A 621 6.85 6.73 32.42
N ARG A 622 6.76 5.55 33.06
CA ARG A 622 5.53 5.11 33.72
C ARG A 622 5.32 5.91 35.00
N ALA A 623 4.32 6.76 35.02
CA ALA A 623 3.93 7.45 36.23
C ALA A 623 3.34 6.42 37.21
N GLY A 624 4.10 6.07 38.26
CA GLY A 624 3.56 5.36 39.42
C GLY A 624 2.47 6.19 40.14
N LEU A 625 1.95 5.68 41.25
CA LEU A 625 1.01 6.41 42.10
C LEU A 625 1.50 7.83 42.44
N GLY A 626 2.82 8.08 42.56
CA GLY A 626 3.43 9.40 42.77
C GLY A 626 3.27 10.44 41.65
N GLY A 627 2.72 10.06 40.50
CA GLY A 627 2.47 10.97 39.36
C GLY A 627 1.07 11.54 39.27
N LYS A 628 0.18 11.22 40.20
CA LYS A 628 -1.17 11.80 40.21
C LYS A 628 -1.12 13.26 40.70
N PRO A 629 -1.98 14.17 40.16
CA PRO A 629 -2.04 15.54 40.62
C PRO A 629 -2.43 15.62 42.09
N ILE A 630 -1.99 16.68 42.77
CA ILE A 630 -2.18 16.87 44.24
C ILE A 630 -3.65 16.77 44.63
N TRP A 631 -4.56 17.30 43.82
CA TRP A 631 -6.00 17.21 44.07
C TRP A 631 -6.50 15.78 44.27
N PHE A 632 -5.92 14.82 43.58
CA PHE A 632 -6.29 13.39 43.71
C PHE A 632 -6.02 12.85 45.13
N TYR A 633 -4.86 13.22 45.71
CA TYR A 633 -4.54 12.83 47.09
C TYR A 633 -5.42 13.57 48.09
N LEU A 634 -5.73 14.84 47.84
CA LEU A 634 -6.64 15.60 48.66
C LEU A 634 -8.05 15.01 48.71
N VAL A 635 -8.57 14.56 47.55
CA VAL A 635 -9.85 13.85 47.46
C VAL A 635 -9.80 12.52 48.19
N LEU A 636 -8.72 11.76 48.05
CA LEU A 636 -8.56 10.46 48.72
C LEU A 636 -8.50 10.61 50.23
N VAL A 637 -7.77 11.60 50.73
CA VAL A 637 -7.73 11.94 52.15
C VAL A 637 -9.10 12.42 52.65
N ALA A 638 -9.81 13.27 51.86
CA ALA A 638 -11.16 13.70 52.18
C ALA A 638 -12.14 12.52 52.31
N TRP A 639 -12.05 11.54 51.37
CA TRP A 639 -12.87 10.34 51.44
C TRP A 639 -12.57 9.46 52.67
N ALA A 640 -11.27 9.27 52.97
CA ALA A 640 -10.84 8.55 54.17
C ALA A 640 -11.35 9.22 55.45
N LEU A 641 -11.42 10.57 55.45
CA LEU A 641 -11.92 11.37 56.58
C LEU A 641 -13.42 11.18 56.77
N VAL A 642 -14.21 11.16 55.68
CA VAL A 642 -15.65 10.84 55.73
C VAL A 642 -15.88 9.42 56.23
N ALA A 643 -15.10 8.44 55.78
CA ALA A 643 -15.19 7.07 56.27
C ALA A 643 -14.89 6.97 57.78
N THR A 644 -13.89 7.76 58.22
CA THR A 644 -13.54 7.86 59.66
C THR A 644 -14.65 8.50 60.47
N GLU A 645 -15.24 9.62 59.97
CA GLU A 645 -16.38 10.27 60.63
C GLU A 645 -17.57 9.31 60.76
N TRP A 646 -17.90 8.59 59.64
CA TRP A 646 -18.95 7.58 59.64
C TRP A 646 -18.69 6.45 60.67
N TYR A 647 -17.46 5.95 60.75
CA TYR A 647 -17.06 4.94 61.71
C TYR A 647 -17.21 5.45 63.13
N LEU A 648 -16.74 6.65 63.45
CA LEU A 648 -16.87 7.28 64.78
C LEU A 648 -18.34 7.54 65.14
N TYR A 649 -19.17 7.91 64.15
CA TYR A 649 -20.61 8.05 64.33
C TYR A 649 -21.27 6.71 64.65
N GLN A 650 -20.97 5.64 63.95
CA GLN A 650 -21.45 4.29 64.22
C GLN A 650 -21.10 3.83 65.65
N ARG A 651 -19.91 4.15 66.11
CA ARG A 651 -19.44 3.86 67.48
C ARG A 651 -20.02 4.81 68.53
N ARG A 652 -20.88 5.74 68.15
CA ARG A 652 -21.44 6.79 69.03
C ARG A 652 -20.37 7.65 69.73
N TRP A 653 -19.19 7.79 69.18
CA TRP A 653 -18.12 8.62 69.69
C TRP A 653 -18.29 10.11 69.28
N ILE A 654 -18.99 10.37 68.17
CA ILE A 654 -19.44 11.68 67.72
C ILE A 654 -20.96 11.66 67.50
N THR A 655 -21.63 12.79 67.59
CA THR A 655 -23.09 12.96 67.43
C THR A 655 -23.40 13.75 66.20
#